data_af9ca8b51b6bc217368c0f76bb4c0ecb
#
_entry.id   af9ca8b51b6bc217368c0f76bb4c0ecb
#
_cell.length_a   1.000
_cell.length_b   1.000
_cell.length_c   1.000
_cell.angle_alpha   90.00
_cell.angle_beta   90.00
_cell.angle_gamma   90.00
#
_symmetry.space_group_name_H-M   'P 1'
#
loop_
_entity.id
_entity.type
_entity.pdbx_description
1 polymer ?
#
loop_
_entity_poly.entity_id
_entity_poly.type
_entity_poly.pdbx_seq_one_letter_code
_entity_poly.pdbx_strand_id
1 'polypeptide(L)'
;MSRFDLDRIGRGLPFADAVPRLQVALAATGSAVVQAPPGTGKTTLVPPAVAVADGVTGRVVVTQPRRVAARSAARRLAQLTGTEPGDLVGYSVRGDSKVGSDTAVEFVTPGVLVRRLIADPDLPGVGAVVLDEVHERDVESDLAFALLCELRQLREDLPVVAMSATVEAGRFARLLGGAAAGGAPDNGPDEGGSGTGDLSPVPIVDVPAVTHPLEVRYAPSPVPRLDARGVTDGFLEHVAAVTADEVGATGHDTLVFLPGVREIERVVRALTDRLGRTAEVLPLHGGLDAAAQDRAVSGSGRTGDAPRPRVVVSTDLAESSLTVPGVRVVVDACLSREPRRDTARDMTGLVTVSASGDSCAQRAGRAARLGPGRAVRCLSEQEFTRLPSHRTPAIATSDLTTFTLDVACWGAPRGEGLALPDAPPAAEIARAESVLRGLGALNTDGRATGRGRTLARVPADPRHARALLDGAGLVGTRTAAEVVALLASDRRSPAGDLAADLRALRSGRAPDAGVWKQQARRLERLVRETSGGRARRGGAGDEAGSVTTGGTGDGAGSGGASTGGATGSGEDVVGLVVALAHPDRVARRRGAQYTFASGTGAVLPPGSALTGHEWLAVAEVDRAAGRAAGEAGAVIRGAAALSRDDALKAASHLVDDDETAGFAQGTLTGRRVKRLGAIELSSTPVRPSLEAATDAVSAAVRAGGIAALGPDGDALRRGAASRWRTASSASPGRTCRRTAWPTDCRSGSVRRSQPWRRARRSRDETSAPH
;
A
#
# COMPACT_ATOMS: atom_id res chain seq x y z
N MET A 1 14.32 -39.18 16.01
CA MET A 1 13.14 -39.24 15.10
C MET A 1 12.92 -37.85 14.54
N SER A 2 12.75 -37.73 13.23
CA SER A 2 12.47 -36.44 12.58
C SER A 2 11.17 -35.86 13.15
N ARG A 3 11.13 -34.53 13.38
CA ARG A 3 9.93 -33.83 13.87
C ARG A 3 8.74 -33.93 12.90
N PHE A 4 9.01 -34.18 11.60
CA PHE A 4 8.02 -34.32 10.54
C PHE A 4 8.22 -35.63 9.77
N ASP A 5 7.12 -36.35 9.58
CA ASP A 5 7.05 -37.54 8.72
C ASP A 5 6.66 -37.06 7.30
N LEU A 6 7.67 -36.86 6.46
CA LEU A 6 7.49 -36.35 5.10
C LEU A 6 6.71 -37.29 4.21
N ASP A 7 6.85 -38.60 4.39
CA ASP A 7 6.14 -39.63 3.60
C ASP A 7 4.63 -39.60 3.89
N ARG A 8 4.29 -39.43 5.17
CA ARG A 8 2.89 -39.27 5.58
C ARG A 8 2.30 -37.97 5.09
N ILE A 9 3.02 -36.85 5.24
CA ILE A 9 2.54 -35.49 4.83
C ILE A 9 2.44 -35.43 3.31
N GLY A 10 3.41 -35.99 2.59
CA GLY A 10 3.52 -35.94 1.13
C GLY A 10 2.65 -36.93 0.38
N ARG A 11 1.95 -37.85 1.09
CA ARG A 11 1.19 -38.90 0.44
C ARG A 11 0.15 -38.35 -0.57
N GLY A 12 0.36 -38.71 -1.84
CA GLY A 12 -0.50 -38.27 -2.94
C GLY A 12 -0.30 -36.82 -3.38
N LEU A 13 0.73 -36.13 -2.89
CA LEU A 13 1.11 -34.79 -3.34
C LEU A 13 2.18 -34.89 -4.44
N PRO A 14 1.99 -34.29 -5.61
CA PRO A 14 2.98 -34.31 -6.70
C PRO A 14 4.36 -33.75 -6.30
N PHE A 15 4.41 -32.86 -5.30
CA PHE A 15 5.68 -32.29 -4.81
C PHE A 15 6.54 -33.31 -4.05
N ALA A 16 6.00 -34.45 -3.61
CA ALA A 16 6.76 -35.45 -2.83
C ALA A 16 8.01 -35.92 -3.58
N ASP A 17 7.91 -36.11 -4.90
CA ASP A 17 9.03 -36.57 -5.74
C ASP A 17 10.13 -35.51 -5.90
N ALA A 18 9.86 -34.24 -5.57
CA ALA A 18 10.80 -33.14 -5.67
C ALA A 18 11.54 -32.85 -4.34
N VAL A 19 11.08 -33.41 -3.23
CA VAL A 19 11.73 -33.21 -1.91
C VAL A 19 13.22 -33.54 -1.89
N PRO A 20 13.71 -34.65 -2.45
CA PRO A 20 15.14 -34.92 -2.49
C PRO A 20 15.94 -33.85 -3.28
N ARG A 21 15.38 -33.35 -4.39
CA ARG A 21 16.02 -32.27 -5.18
C ARG A 21 16.11 -30.98 -4.40
N LEU A 22 15.06 -30.64 -3.63
CA LEU A 22 15.07 -29.49 -2.76
C LEU A 22 16.14 -29.61 -1.67
N GLN A 23 16.26 -30.75 -1.03
CA GLN A 23 17.28 -31.00 0.01
C GLN A 23 18.69 -30.90 -0.55
N VAL A 24 18.95 -31.47 -1.75
CA VAL A 24 20.23 -31.32 -2.46
C VAL A 24 20.54 -29.87 -2.79
N ALA A 25 19.56 -29.12 -3.27
CA ALA A 25 19.71 -27.70 -3.57
C ALA A 25 20.06 -26.87 -2.31
N LEU A 26 19.38 -27.12 -1.20
CA LEU A 26 19.66 -26.47 0.09
C LEU A 26 21.05 -26.82 0.63
N ALA A 27 21.45 -28.10 0.56
CA ALA A 27 22.78 -28.51 1.00
C ALA A 27 23.89 -27.87 0.15
N ALA A 28 23.66 -27.64 -1.14
CA ALA A 28 24.64 -27.07 -2.06
C ALA A 28 24.83 -25.55 -1.92
N THR A 29 23.75 -24.79 -1.74
CA THR A 29 23.77 -23.33 -1.83
C THR A 29 23.10 -22.61 -0.66
N GLY A 30 22.51 -23.34 0.29
CA GLY A 30 21.68 -22.77 1.35
C GLY A 30 20.39 -22.13 0.85
N SER A 31 20.07 -22.18 -0.46
CA SER A 31 18.87 -21.56 -1.00
C SER A 31 18.38 -22.24 -2.26
N ALA A 32 17.08 -22.08 -2.53
CA ALA A 32 16.47 -22.60 -3.74
C ALA A 32 15.25 -21.77 -4.16
N VAL A 33 14.94 -21.80 -5.45
CA VAL A 33 13.63 -21.37 -5.94
C VAL A 33 12.84 -22.61 -6.32
N VAL A 34 11.61 -22.71 -5.80
CA VAL A 34 10.67 -23.79 -6.13
C VAL A 34 9.67 -23.24 -7.15
N GLN A 35 9.71 -23.79 -8.35
CA GLN A 35 8.71 -23.52 -9.39
C GLN A 35 7.72 -24.69 -9.42
N ALA A 36 6.50 -24.44 -8.96
CA ALA A 36 5.49 -25.50 -8.90
C ALA A 36 4.08 -24.91 -9.08
N PRO A 37 3.27 -25.47 -9.98
CA PRO A 37 1.90 -25.02 -10.15
C PRO A 37 1.09 -25.11 -8.86
N PRO A 38 0.01 -24.33 -8.76
CA PRO A 38 -0.89 -24.41 -7.63
C PRO A 38 -1.51 -25.81 -7.50
N GLY A 39 -1.58 -26.36 -6.28
CA GLY A 39 -2.17 -27.69 -6.03
C GLY A 39 -1.20 -28.84 -6.01
N THR A 40 0.08 -28.64 -6.33
CA THR A 40 1.15 -29.66 -6.23
C THR A 40 1.51 -30.04 -4.79
N GLY A 41 1.06 -29.23 -3.81
CA GLY A 41 1.39 -29.46 -2.39
C GLY A 41 2.63 -28.69 -1.92
N LYS A 42 3.20 -27.77 -2.71
CA LYS A 42 4.36 -26.95 -2.35
C LYS A 42 4.23 -26.31 -0.97
N THR A 43 3.15 -25.57 -0.71
CA THR A 43 2.87 -24.91 0.58
C THR A 43 2.77 -25.90 1.76
N THR A 44 2.34 -27.13 1.49
CA THR A 44 2.17 -28.17 2.52
C THR A 44 3.46 -28.91 2.83
N LEU A 45 4.29 -29.18 1.82
CA LEU A 45 5.43 -30.10 1.96
C LEU A 45 6.79 -29.40 2.01
N VAL A 46 6.96 -28.23 1.37
CA VAL A 46 8.23 -27.47 1.41
C VAL A 46 8.60 -27.06 2.84
N PRO A 47 7.69 -26.45 3.65
CA PRO A 47 8.07 -26.01 5.00
C PRO A 47 8.58 -27.15 5.91
N PRO A 48 7.89 -28.31 6.03
CA PRO A 48 8.43 -29.41 6.81
C PRO A 48 9.68 -30.04 6.19
N ALA A 49 9.83 -30.09 4.85
CA ALA A 49 11.04 -30.56 4.19
C ALA A 49 12.25 -29.67 4.51
N VAL A 50 12.07 -28.36 4.57
CA VAL A 50 13.10 -27.40 5.02
C VAL A 50 13.41 -27.58 6.51
N ALA A 51 12.37 -27.79 7.35
CA ALA A 51 12.56 -27.96 8.80
C ALA A 51 13.35 -29.21 9.20
N VAL A 52 13.43 -30.19 8.30
CA VAL A 52 14.22 -31.44 8.52
C VAL A 52 15.48 -31.50 7.67
N ALA A 53 15.79 -30.45 6.92
CA ALA A 53 17.01 -30.37 6.13
C ALA A 53 18.24 -30.26 7.05
N ASP A 54 19.35 -30.82 6.59
CA ASP A 54 20.61 -30.79 7.34
C ASP A 54 21.07 -29.35 7.58
N GLY A 55 21.52 -29.07 8.80
CA GLY A 55 21.99 -27.73 9.21
C GLY A 55 20.88 -26.75 9.62
N VAL A 56 19.60 -27.03 9.38
CA VAL A 56 18.51 -26.17 9.82
C VAL A 56 18.21 -26.36 11.31
N THR A 57 18.54 -25.37 12.10
CA THR A 57 18.27 -25.37 13.55
C THR A 57 17.35 -24.18 13.89
N GLY A 58 16.28 -24.45 14.63
CA GLY A 58 15.31 -23.41 14.99
C GLY A 58 14.00 -23.51 14.20
N ARG A 59 13.32 -22.39 14.12
CA ARG A 59 11.99 -22.29 13.50
C ARG A 59 12.09 -21.96 12.02
N VAL A 60 11.29 -22.63 11.20
CA VAL A 60 11.07 -22.24 9.80
C VAL A 60 9.92 -21.24 9.74
N VAL A 61 10.19 -20.04 9.26
CA VAL A 61 9.19 -18.99 9.04
C VAL A 61 8.72 -19.02 7.59
N VAL A 62 7.41 -19.16 7.38
CA VAL A 62 6.79 -19.29 6.04
C VAL A 62 5.89 -18.10 5.76
N THR A 63 6.14 -17.33 4.73
CA THR A 63 5.23 -16.25 4.37
C THR A 63 4.04 -16.72 3.54
N GLN A 64 2.89 -16.10 3.79
CA GLN A 64 1.68 -16.22 2.98
C GLN A 64 1.10 -14.83 2.73
N PRO A 65 0.78 -14.43 1.51
CA PRO A 65 0.37 -13.04 1.20
C PRO A 65 -0.92 -12.64 1.91
N ARG A 66 -1.74 -13.61 2.33
CA ARG A 66 -3.05 -13.35 2.94
C ARG A 66 -3.21 -14.03 4.29
N ARG A 67 -3.78 -13.29 5.26
CA ARG A 67 -4.04 -13.79 6.64
C ARG A 67 -4.81 -15.11 6.66
N VAL A 68 -5.80 -15.25 5.77
CA VAL A 68 -6.63 -16.47 5.68
C VAL A 68 -5.78 -17.65 5.20
N ALA A 69 -4.92 -17.43 4.20
CA ALA A 69 -4.02 -18.45 3.66
C ALA A 69 -3.03 -18.93 4.73
N ALA A 70 -2.40 -18.03 5.48
CA ALA A 70 -1.49 -18.38 6.56
C ALA A 70 -2.16 -19.26 7.63
N ARG A 71 -3.39 -18.88 8.06
CA ARG A 71 -4.14 -19.72 9.02
C ARG A 71 -4.56 -21.06 8.46
N SER A 72 -5.03 -21.10 7.21
CA SER A 72 -5.46 -22.36 6.57
C SER A 72 -4.30 -23.30 6.33
N ALA A 73 -3.14 -22.79 5.89
CA ALA A 73 -1.92 -23.56 5.71
C ALA A 73 -1.43 -24.15 7.04
N ALA A 74 -1.40 -23.35 8.10
CA ALA A 74 -1.03 -23.80 9.43
C ALA A 74 -1.96 -24.91 9.96
N ARG A 75 -3.28 -24.72 9.85
CA ARG A 75 -4.28 -25.72 10.25
C ARG A 75 -4.13 -27.01 9.43
N ARG A 76 -3.94 -26.89 8.13
CA ARG A 76 -3.79 -28.05 7.25
C ARG A 76 -2.56 -28.87 7.61
N LEU A 77 -1.42 -28.21 7.79
CA LEU A 77 -0.18 -28.90 8.16
C LEU A 77 -0.26 -29.50 9.58
N ALA A 78 -0.87 -28.80 10.55
CA ALA A 78 -1.13 -29.32 11.89
C ALA A 78 -1.99 -30.58 11.84
N GLN A 79 -3.08 -30.60 11.05
CA GLN A 79 -3.90 -31.81 10.85
C GLN A 79 -3.09 -32.99 10.28
N LEU A 80 -2.22 -32.73 9.30
CA LEU A 80 -1.39 -33.76 8.68
C LEU A 80 -0.33 -34.32 9.64
N THR A 81 0.16 -33.49 10.55
CA THR A 81 1.09 -33.92 11.61
C THR A 81 0.38 -34.52 12.82
N GLY A 82 -0.96 -34.41 12.91
CA GLY A 82 -1.74 -34.90 14.06
C GLY A 82 -1.60 -34.02 15.30
N THR A 83 -1.31 -32.71 15.12
CA THR A 83 -1.15 -31.72 16.19
C THR A 83 -2.18 -30.60 16.06
N GLU A 84 -2.33 -29.76 17.10
CA GLU A 84 -3.15 -28.57 17.04
C GLU A 84 -2.32 -27.36 16.60
N PRO A 85 -2.96 -26.32 15.96
CA PRO A 85 -2.29 -25.08 15.65
C PRO A 85 -1.79 -24.37 16.91
N GLY A 86 -0.49 -24.14 16.99
CA GLY A 86 0.23 -23.59 18.14
C GLY A 86 1.23 -24.56 18.76
N ASP A 87 1.09 -25.87 18.48
CA ASP A 87 2.07 -26.87 18.87
C ASP A 87 3.26 -26.89 17.89
N LEU A 88 3.43 -27.99 17.14
CA LEU A 88 4.51 -28.15 16.17
C LEU A 88 4.41 -27.16 14.99
N VAL A 89 3.18 -26.79 14.61
CA VAL A 89 2.87 -25.85 13.52
C VAL A 89 2.03 -24.70 14.07
N GLY A 90 2.48 -23.48 13.84
CA GLY A 90 1.80 -22.28 14.29
C GLY A 90 1.60 -21.24 13.20
N TYR A 91 0.98 -20.12 13.57
CA TYR A 91 0.87 -18.96 12.71
C TYR A 91 0.88 -17.66 13.50
N SER A 92 1.37 -16.60 12.85
CA SER A 92 1.27 -15.22 13.35
C SER A 92 0.84 -14.29 12.22
N VAL A 93 -0.33 -13.69 12.35
CA VAL A 93 -0.86 -12.71 11.42
C VAL A 93 -1.29 -11.46 12.18
N ARG A 94 -1.55 -10.35 11.49
CA ARG A 94 -2.00 -9.12 12.14
C ARG A 94 -3.28 -9.38 12.95
N GLY A 95 -3.18 -9.24 14.27
CA GLY A 95 -4.31 -9.37 15.18
C GLY A 95 -4.54 -10.77 15.74
N ASP A 96 -3.88 -11.82 15.24
CA ASP A 96 -4.09 -13.19 15.66
C ASP A 96 -2.80 -14.00 15.59
N SER A 97 -2.50 -14.79 16.63
CA SER A 97 -1.29 -15.63 16.69
C SER A 97 -1.56 -16.86 17.53
N LYS A 98 -1.11 -18.00 17.02
CA LYS A 98 -1.03 -19.28 17.75
C LYS A 98 0.34 -19.88 17.51
N VAL A 99 1.26 -19.66 18.45
CA VAL A 99 2.66 -20.11 18.42
C VAL A 99 3.08 -20.48 19.83
N GLY A 100 3.65 -21.67 19.98
CA GLY A 100 4.23 -22.16 21.23
C GLY A 100 5.75 -22.20 21.21
N SER A 101 6.36 -22.68 22.29
CA SER A 101 7.80 -22.92 22.40
C SER A 101 8.30 -23.98 21.41
N ASP A 102 7.47 -24.98 21.15
CA ASP A 102 7.82 -26.14 20.33
C ASP A 102 7.47 -25.99 18.86
N THR A 103 6.93 -24.83 18.49
CA THR A 103 6.57 -24.53 17.10
C THR A 103 7.80 -24.52 16.21
N ALA A 104 7.88 -25.51 15.32
CA ALA A 104 8.96 -25.67 14.35
C ALA A 104 8.69 -25.00 13.00
N VAL A 105 7.40 -24.92 12.59
CA VAL A 105 6.98 -24.19 11.37
C VAL A 105 5.96 -23.13 11.74
N GLU A 106 6.23 -21.89 11.38
CA GLU A 106 5.35 -20.74 11.65
C GLU A 106 4.96 -20.03 10.35
N PHE A 107 3.65 -20.04 10.05
CA PHE A 107 3.11 -19.28 8.93
C PHE A 107 2.83 -17.84 9.32
N VAL A 108 3.35 -16.88 8.53
CA VAL A 108 3.20 -15.44 8.78
C VAL A 108 2.75 -14.70 7.53
N THR A 109 2.28 -13.46 7.66
CA THR A 109 2.17 -12.58 6.47
C THR A 109 3.50 -11.87 6.21
N PRO A 110 3.80 -11.47 4.95
CA PRO A 110 5.06 -10.80 4.60
C PRO A 110 5.36 -9.59 5.48
N GLY A 111 4.38 -8.73 5.76
CA GLY A 111 4.57 -7.60 6.65
C GLY A 111 4.85 -7.95 8.12
N VAL A 112 4.57 -9.16 8.58
CA VAL A 112 5.05 -9.64 9.90
C VAL A 112 6.54 -9.98 9.82
N LEU A 113 6.98 -10.61 8.74
CA LEU A 113 8.40 -10.92 8.52
C LEU A 113 9.22 -9.64 8.35
N VAL A 114 8.79 -8.69 7.50
CA VAL A 114 9.47 -7.39 7.32
C VAL A 114 9.67 -6.68 8.64
N ARG A 115 8.64 -6.61 9.49
CA ARG A 115 8.78 -5.99 10.82
C ARG A 115 9.74 -6.73 11.76
N ARG A 116 9.82 -8.07 11.67
CA ARG A 116 10.82 -8.83 12.44
C ARG A 116 12.23 -8.50 11.96
N LEU A 117 12.46 -8.46 10.65
CA LEU A 117 13.73 -8.09 10.04
C LEU A 117 14.18 -6.68 10.45
N ILE A 118 13.28 -5.70 10.41
CA ILE A 118 13.59 -4.31 10.82
C ILE A 118 13.83 -4.18 12.33
N ALA A 119 13.11 -4.97 13.14
CA ALA A 119 13.26 -4.94 14.59
C ALA A 119 14.56 -5.61 15.07
N ASP A 120 14.93 -6.71 14.44
CA ASP A 120 16.13 -7.50 14.73
C ASP A 120 16.55 -8.26 13.45
N PRO A 121 17.52 -7.73 12.71
CA PRO A 121 18.00 -8.35 11.47
C PRO A 121 18.58 -9.76 11.66
N ASP A 122 19.11 -10.07 12.86
CA ASP A 122 19.67 -11.39 13.14
C ASP A 122 18.62 -12.50 13.18
N LEU A 123 17.32 -12.17 13.25
CA LEU A 123 16.19 -13.11 13.31
C LEU A 123 16.45 -14.26 14.33
N PRO A 124 16.63 -13.96 15.62
CA PRO A 124 16.99 -14.96 16.61
C PRO A 124 15.94 -16.07 16.69
N GLY A 125 16.42 -17.32 16.71
CA GLY A 125 15.57 -18.52 16.78
C GLY A 125 14.91 -18.90 15.44
N VAL A 126 15.19 -18.17 14.36
CA VAL A 126 14.77 -18.54 13.00
C VAL A 126 15.90 -19.31 12.32
N GLY A 127 15.62 -20.55 11.93
CA GLY A 127 16.56 -21.44 11.26
C GLY A 127 16.45 -21.47 9.75
N ALA A 128 15.30 -21.03 9.18
CA ALA A 128 15.12 -20.89 7.73
C ALA A 128 13.90 -20.00 7.41
N VAL A 129 13.85 -19.44 6.21
CA VAL A 129 12.71 -18.67 5.71
C VAL A 129 12.23 -19.25 4.39
N VAL A 130 10.89 -19.41 4.27
CA VAL A 130 10.22 -19.81 3.04
C VAL A 130 9.29 -18.69 2.61
N LEU A 131 9.54 -18.09 1.44
CA LEU A 131 8.69 -17.07 0.83
C LEU A 131 7.73 -17.73 -0.15
N ASP A 132 6.45 -17.88 0.21
CA ASP A 132 5.46 -18.49 -0.67
C ASP A 132 4.74 -17.42 -1.52
N GLU A 133 4.33 -17.84 -2.71
CA GLU A 133 3.56 -17.05 -3.70
C GLU A 133 4.27 -15.73 -4.09
N VAL A 134 5.60 -15.73 -4.26
CA VAL A 134 6.38 -14.52 -4.61
C VAL A 134 5.94 -13.87 -5.93
N HIS A 135 5.26 -14.62 -6.80
CA HIS A 135 4.68 -14.13 -8.04
C HIS A 135 3.41 -13.26 -7.87
N GLU A 136 2.84 -13.17 -6.67
CA GLU A 136 1.74 -12.22 -6.42
C GLU A 136 2.21 -10.77 -6.44
N ARG A 137 3.53 -10.52 -6.32
CA ARG A 137 4.20 -9.23 -6.49
C ARG A 137 3.61 -8.12 -5.61
N ASP A 138 3.22 -8.45 -4.37
CA ASP A 138 2.84 -7.44 -3.39
C ASP A 138 4.08 -6.76 -2.78
N VAL A 139 3.91 -5.49 -2.33
CA VAL A 139 5.03 -4.66 -1.86
C VAL A 139 5.77 -5.27 -0.67
N GLU A 140 5.04 -5.87 0.29
CA GLU A 140 5.63 -6.44 1.48
C GLU A 140 6.38 -7.74 1.15
N SER A 141 5.91 -8.55 0.18
CA SER A 141 6.60 -9.76 -0.27
C SER A 141 7.88 -9.43 -1.03
N ASP A 142 7.82 -8.46 -1.96
CA ASP A 142 8.99 -8.02 -2.72
C ASP A 142 10.05 -7.39 -1.78
N LEU A 143 9.62 -6.63 -0.77
CA LEU A 143 10.51 -6.08 0.25
C LEU A 143 11.12 -7.18 1.13
N ALA A 144 10.32 -8.13 1.65
CA ALA A 144 10.83 -9.24 2.46
C ALA A 144 11.87 -10.05 1.69
N PHE A 145 11.62 -10.30 0.40
CA PHE A 145 12.57 -10.97 -0.49
C PHE A 145 13.89 -10.19 -0.59
N ALA A 146 13.83 -8.89 -0.87
CA ALA A 146 15.02 -8.07 -1.04
C ALA A 146 15.85 -7.95 0.25
N LEU A 147 15.19 -7.80 1.41
CA LEU A 147 15.87 -7.76 2.72
C LEU A 147 16.55 -9.10 3.04
N LEU A 148 15.93 -10.23 2.68
CA LEU A 148 16.55 -11.56 2.87
C LEU A 148 17.70 -11.80 1.91
N CYS A 149 17.67 -11.28 0.68
CA CYS A 149 18.81 -11.34 -0.23
C CYS A 149 20.04 -10.64 0.36
N GLU A 150 19.85 -9.47 1.01
CA GLU A 150 20.94 -8.77 1.68
C GLU A 150 21.38 -9.49 2.97
N LEU A 151 20.42 -9.92 3.80
CA LEU A 151 20.70 -10.61 5.06
C LEU A 151 21.52 -11.90 4.84
N ARG A 152 21.26 -12.65 3.79
CA ARG A 152 22.03 -13.85 3.45
C ARG A 152 23.52 -13.61 3.22
N GLN A 153 23.92 -12.40 2.81
CA GLN A 153 25.34 -12.05 2.67
C GLN A 153 26.03 -11.96 4.05
N LEU A 154 25.26 -11.76 5.11
CA LEU A 154 25.75 -11.68 6.50
C LEU A 154 25.47 -12.96 7.29
N ARG A 155 24.41 -13.70 6.94
CA ARG A 155 23.94 -14.93 7.56
C ARG A 155 23.92 -16.07 6.55
N GLU A 156 25.09 -16.59 6.23
CA GLU A 156 25.27 -17.74 5.33
C GLU A 156 24.58 -19.02 5.86
N ASP A 157 24.36 -19.09 7.19
CA ASP A 157 23.68 -20.17 7.90
C ASP A 157 22.14 -20.14 7.76
N LEU A 158 21.56 -19.09 7.14
CA LEU A 158 20.10 -18.92 6.99
C LEU A 158 19.61 -19.40 5.62
N PRO A 159 19.06 -20.61 5.49
CA PRO A 159 18.44 -21.05 4.24
C PRO A 159 17.22 -20.21 3.87
N VAL A 160 17.14 -19.82 2.59
CA VAL A 160 16.00 -19.09 2.03
C VAL A 160 15.45 -19.83 0.82
N VAL A 161 14.15 -20.14 0.86
CA VAL A 161 13.42 -20.76 -0.26
C VAL A 161 12.35 -19.81 -0.76
N ALA A 162 12.38 -19.45 -2.05
CA ALA A 162 11.30 -18.72 -2.69
C ALA A 162 10.42 -19.67 -3.51
N MET A 163 9.10 -19.59 -3.38
CA MET A 163 8.16 -20.44 -4.10
C MET A 163 7.29 -19.62 -5.06
N SER A 164 7.29 -19.99 -6.33
CA SER A 164 6.53 -19.36 -7.41
C SER A 164 5.65 -20.38 -8.14
N ALA A 165 4.51 -19.94 -8.62
CA ALA A 165 3.65 -20.72 -9.51
C ALA A 165 3.85 -20.36 -11.00
N THR A 166 4.69 -19.40 -11.33
CA THR A 166 4.89 -18.86 -12.68
C THR A 166 6.33 -18.99 -13.16
N VAL A 167 6.54 -18.67 -14.44
CA VAL A 167 7.83 -18.77 -15.17
C VAL A 167 8.89 -17.77 -14.67
N GLU A 168 8.54 -16.81 -13.80
CA GLU A 168 9.50 -15.82 -13.28
C GLU A 168 10.54 -16.39 -12.28
N ALA A 169 10.50 -17.70 -12.02
CA ALA A 169 11.43 -18.36 -11.09
C ALA A 169 12.92 -18.04 -11.40
N GLY A 170 13.28 -17.94 -12.67
CA GLY A 170 14.64 -17.60 -13.09
C GLY A 170 15.09 -16.20 -12.63
N ARG A 171 14.17 -15.21 -12.59
CA ARG A 171 14.46 -13.88 -12.06
C ARG A 171 14.75 -13.91 -10.57
N PHE A 172 13.90 -14.58 -9.80
CA PHE A 172 14.11 -14.73 -8.36
C PHE A 172 15.37 -15.53 -8.04
N ALA A 173 15.70 -16.55 -8.85
CA ALA A 173 16.92 -17.34 -8.68
C ALA A 173 18.20 -16.51 -8.86
N ARG A 174 18.23 -15.62 -9.87
CA ARG A 174 19.35 -14.69 -10.07
C ARG A 174 19.47 -13.68 -8.92
N LEU A 175 18.39 -13.04 -8.53
CA LEU A 175 18.39 -12.07 -7.43
C LEU A 175 18.82 -12.71 -6.10
N LEU A 176 18.31 -13.91 -5.80
CA LEU A 176 18.67 -14.63 -4.58
C LEU A 176 20.12 -15.13 -4.62
N GLY A 177 20.68 -15.35 -5.80
CA GLY A 177 22.10 -15.67 -6.02
C GLY A 177 23.04 -14.47 -5.89
N GLY A 178 22.52 -13.25 -5.69
CA GLY A 178 23.31 -12.04 -5.47
C GLY A 178 23.49 -11.14 -6.70
N ALA A 179 22.79 -11.38 -7.82
CA ALA A 179 22.81 -10.48 -8.95
C ALA A 179 22.18 -9.13 -8.58
N ALA A 180 22.88 -8.02 -8.88
CA ALA A 180 22.40 -6.68 -8.60
C ALA A 180 21.10 -6.36 -9.36
N ALA A 181 20.13 -5.74 -8.70
CA ALA A 181 18.95 -5.19 -9.34
C ALA A 181 19.38 -4.04 -10.28
N GLY A 182 19.27 -4.20 -11.58
CA GLY A 182 19.63 -3.13 -12.53
C GLY A 182 19.95 -3.58 -13.95
N GLY A 183 20.06 -4.87 -14.24
CA GLY A 183 20.13 -5.36 -15.60
C GLY A 183 18.74 -5.30 -16.25
N ALA A 184 18.60 -4.60 -17.40
CA ALA A 184 17.40 -4.65 -18.21
C ALA A 184 17.01 -6.11 -18.51
N PRO A 185 15.71 -6.42 -18.72
CA PRO A 185 15.30 -7.78 -19.08
C PRO A 185 15.92 -8.12 -20.45
N ASP A 186 17.00 -8.90 -20.40
CA ASP A 186 17.59 -9.45 -21.61
C ASP A 186 16.75 -10.65 -22.05
N ASN A 187 15.95 -10.43 -23.08
CA ASN A 187 15.13 -11.46 -23.74
C ASN A 187 15.93 -12.14 -24.89
N GLY A 188 17.25 -12.11 -24.86
CA GLY A 188 18.11 -12.73 -25.88
C GLY A 188 18.74 -14.04 -25.39
N PRO A 189 19.05 -14.99 -26.34
CA PRO A 189 19.80 -16.19 -26.00
C PRO A 189 21.25 -15.82 -25.64
N ASP A 190 21.79 -16.49 -24.61
CA ASP A 190 23.14 -16.35 -24.05
C ASP A 190 24.22 -16.25 -25.15
N GLU A 191 24.77 -15.05 -25.36
CA GLU A 191 26.09 -14.90 -25.94
C GLU A 191 27.05 -14.30 -24.92
N GLY A 192 28.11 -15.04 -24.59
CA GLY A 192 29.05 -14.79 -23.52
C GLY A 192 29.66 -13.39 -23.48
N GLY A 193 29.38 -12.67 -22.42
CA GLY A 193 30.02 -11.41 -22.04
C GLY A 193 30.73 -11.56 -20.71
N SER A 194 32.04 -11.66 -20.72
CA SER A 194 32.92 -11.64 -19.55
C SER A 194 32.93 -10.27 -18.89
N GLY A 195 32.38 -10.17 -17.68
CA GLY A 195 32.52 -8.96 -16.88
C GLY A 195 31.86 -9.02 -15.53
N THR A 196 32.66 -9.15 -14.48
CA THR A 196 32.42 -8.90 -13.06
C THR A 196 31.57 -9.90 -12.28
N GLY A 197 32.27 -10.78 -11.51
CA GLY A 197 31.74 -11.51 -10.36
C GLY A 197 30.72 -12.59 -10.73
N ASP A 198 31.19 -13.80 -10.88
CA ASP A 198 30.41 -15.02 -11.18
C ASP A 198 29.45 -15.37 -10.04
N LEU A 199 28.34 -14.66 -9.91
CA LEU A 199 27.26 -14.97 -9.01
C LEU A 199 26.26 -15.87 -9.72
N SER A 200 26.47 -17.18 -9.58
CA SER A 200 25.58 -18.19 -10.15
C SER A 200 24.19 -18.12 -9.55
N PRO A 201 23.12 -18.20 -10.36
CA PRO A 201 21.75 -18.25 -9.83
C PRO A 201 21.58 -19.46 -8.90
N VAL A 202 20.75 -19.30 -7.85
CA VAL A 202 20.44 -20.44 -6.99
C VAL A 202 19.65 -21.51 -7.76
N PRO A 203 19.76 -22.81 -7.34
CA PRO A 203 19.05 -23.89 -8.02
C PRO A 203 17.54 -23.69 -8.09
N ILE A 204 16.96 -24.03 -9.24
CA ILE A 204 15.50 -24.04 -9.43
C ILE A 204 15.01 -25.48 -9.35
N VAL A 205 14.12 -25.74 -8.40
CA VAL A 205 13.42 -27.02 -8.27
C VAL A 205 12.09 -26.92 -9.00
N ASP A 206 12.07 -27.36 -10.26
CA ASP A 206 10.87 -27.34 -11.08
C ASP A 206 10.04 -28.59 -10.89
N VAL A 207 8.74 -28.43 -10.66
CA VAL A 207 7.77 -29.52 -10.53
C VAL A 207 6.73 -29.39 -11.65
N PRO A 208 6.74 -30.32 -12.61
CA PRO A 208 5.81 -30.25 -13.69
C PRO A 208 4.36 -30.37 -13.22
N ALA A 209 3.48 -29.62 -13.84
CA ALA A 209 2.06 -29.70 -13.57
C ALA A 209 1.51 -31.05 -14.00
N VAL A 210 0.86 -31.78 -13.11
CA VAL A 210 -0.10 -32.83 -13.52
C VAL A 210 -1.39 -32.09 -13.86
N THR A 211 -1.50 -31.62 -15.09
CA THR A 211 -2.72 -30.93 -15.54
C THR A 211 -3.64 -31.91 -16.24
N HIS A 212 -4.87 -31.98 -15.77
CA HIS A 212 -5.92 -32.63 -16.54
C HIS A 212 -6.35 -31.77 -17.74
N PRO A 213 -6.96 -32.33 -18.78
CA PRO A 213 -7.47 -31.55 -19.91
C PRO A 213 -8.38 -30.39 -19.44
N LEU A 214 -8.09 -29.19 -19.96
CA LEU A 214 -8.84 -27.98 -19.68
C LEU A 214 -9.43 -27.44 -20.98
N GLU A 215 -10.77 -27.43 -21.05
CA GLU A 215 -11.49 -26.77 -22.13
C GLU A 215 -11.66 -25.29 -21.79
N VAL A 216 -11.18 -24.40 -22.67
CA VAL A 216 -11.36 -22.95 -22.50
C VAL A 216 -12.38 -22.47 -23.52
N ARG A 217 -13.43 -21.78 -23.03
CA ARG A 217 -14.48 -21.16 -23.84
C ARG A 217 -14.53 -19.66 -23.62
N TYR A 218 -15.06 -18.95 -24.59
CA TYR A 218 -15.30 -17.51 -24.53
C TYR A 218 -16.79 -17.24 -24.64
N ALA A 219 -17.31 -16.43 -23.72
CA ALA A 219 -18.72 -16.02 -23.66
C ALA A 219 -18.77 -14.47 -23.61
N PRO A 220 -18.59 -13.77 -24.75
CA PRO A 220 -18.59 -12.33 -24.80
C PRO A 220 -19.92 -11.75 -24.35
N SER A 221 -19.86 -10.69 -23.53
CA SER A 221 -21.04 -9.97 -23.09
C SER A 221 -21.60 -9.08 -24.20
N PRO A 222 -22.94 -9.01 -24.38
CA PRO A 222 -23.56 -8.09 -25.32
C PRO A 222 -23.52 -6.63 -24.87
N VAL A 223 -23.13 -6.37 -23.61
CA VAL A 223 -23.02 -5.02 -23.03
C VAL A 223 -21.59 -4.78 -22.53
N PRO A 224 -21.16 -3.50 -22.44
CA PRO A 224 -19.84 -3.17 -21.91
C PRO A 224 -19.61 -3.75 -20.50
N ARG A 225 -18.43 -4.31 -20.26
CA ARG A 225 -18.05 -4.85 -18.95
C ARG A 225 -17.91 -3.75 -17.89
N LEU A 226 -17.36 -2.61 -18.30
CA LEU A 226 -17.05 -1.46 -17.44
C LEU A 226 -17.64 -0.18 -18.03
N ASP A 227 -18.07 0.71 -17.16
CA ASP A 227 -18.42 2.10 -17.45
C ASP A 227 -17.71 3.05 -16.46
N ALA A 228 -18.06 4.35 -16.50
CA ALA A 228 -17.49 5.34 -15.57
C ALA A 228 -17.83 5.07 -14.08
N ARG A 229 -18.79 4.20 -13.79
CA ARG A 229 -19.21 3.83 -12.43
C ARG A 229 -18.62 2.52 -11.95
N GLY A 230 -17.90 1.80 -12.81
CA GLY A 230 -17.30 0.49 -12.54
C GLY A 230 -17.92 -0.63 -13.36
N VAL A 231 -18.12 -1.81 -12.75
CA VAL A 231 -18.71 -2.97 -13.42
C VAL A 231 -20.20 -2.72 -13.67
N THR A 232 -20.65 -2.92 -14.92
CA THR A 232 -22.04 -2.69 -15.29
C THR A 232 -22.96 -3.78 -14.75
N ASP A 233 -24.18 -3.43 -14.36
CA ASP A 233 -25.17 -4.39 -13.88
C ASP A 233 -25.55 -5.42 -14.98
N GLY A 234 -25.60 -4.99 -16.24
CA GLY A 234 -25.88 -5.90 -17.37
C GLY A 234 -24.79 -6.94 -17.58
N PHE A 235 -23.52 -6.58 -17.35
CA PHE A 235 -22.42 -7.55 -17.39
C PHE A 235 -22.48 -8.55 -16.22
N LEU A 236 -22.83 -8.12 -15.02
CA LEU A 236 -22.99 -9.02 -13.87
C LEU A 236 -24.15 -10.00 -14.09
N GLU A 237 -25.23 -9.56 -14.72
CA GLU A 237 -26.34 -10.40 -15.11
C GLU A 237 -25.94 -11.45 -16.18
N HIS A 238 -25.08 -11.04 -17.14
CA HIS A 238 -24.51 -11.96 -18.12
C HIS A 238 -23.63 -13.02 -17.45
N VAL A 239 -22.74 -12.64 -16.51
CA VAL A 239 -21.92 -13.61 -15.76
C VAL A 239 -22.79 -14.60 -14.99
N ALA A 240 -23.90 -14.14 -14.38
CA ALA A 240 -24.85 -15.01 -13.69
C ALA A 240 -25.55 -15.96 -14.64
N ALA A 241 -25.96 -15.50 -15.83
CA ALA A 241 -26.59 -16.34 -16.85
C ALA A 241 -25.63 -17.44 -17.33
N VAL A 242 -24.41 -17.06 -17.76
CA VAL A 242 -23.38 -18.02 -18.18
C VAL A 242 -23.09 -19.06 -17.10
N THR A 243 -23.02 -18.61 -15.84
CA THR A 243 -22.79 -19.53 -14.70
C THR A 243 -23.96 -20.52 -14.53
N ALA A 244 -25.19 -20.04 -14.61
CA ALA A 244 -26.37 -20.91 -14.47
C ALA A 244 -26.46 -21.93 -15.62
N ASP A 245 -26.14 -21.51 -16.84
CA ASP A 245 -26.11 -22.40 -18.02
C ASP A 245 -25.06 -23.50 -17.87
N GLU A 246 -23.85 -23.15 -17.41
CA GLU A 246 -22.76 -24.11 -17.19
C GLU A 246 -23.07 -25.09 -16.04
N VAL A 247 -23.68 -24.63 -14.96
CA VAL A 247 -24.16 -25.51 -13.86
C VAL A 247 -25.23 -26.46 -14.35
N GLY A 248 -26.19 -25.97 -15.13
CA GLY A 248 -27.26 -26.80 -15.72
C GLY A 248 -26.73 -27.83 -16.71
N ALA A 249 -25.72 -27.44 -17.52
CA ALA A 249 -25.13 -28.32 -18.53
C ALA A 249 -24.19 -29.40 -17.94
N THR A 250 -23.50 -29.10 -16.86
CA THR A 250 -22.44 -29.98 -16.34
C THR A 250 -22.75 -30.65 -15.01
N GLY A 251 -23.60 -30.06 -14.18
CA GLY A 251 -23.87 -30.52 -12.81
C GLY A 251 -22.65 -30.47 -11.89
N HIS A 252 -21.59 -29.74 -12.24
CA HIS A 252 -20.34 -29.70 -11.48
C HIS A 252 -20.23 -28.49 -10.56
N ASP A 253 -19.42 -28.64 -9.50
CA ASP A 253 -19.00 -27.52 -8.65
C ASP A 253 -18.31 -26.45 -9.50
N THR A 254 -18.82 -25.22 -9.40
CA THR A 254 -18.42 -24.07 -10.23
C THR A 254 -17.80 -22.98 -9.37
N LEU A 255 -16.69 -22.41 -9.82
CA LEU A 255 -16.04 -21.25 -9.20
C LEU A 255 -16.17 -20.04 -10.12
N VAL A 256 -16.73 -18.94 -9.59
CA VAL A 256 -16.94 -17.70 -10.33
C VAL A 256 -16.01 -16.63 -9.82
N PHE A 257 -15.23 -16.00 -10.71
CA PHE A 257 -14.32 -14.91 -10.34
C PHE A 257 -14.90 -13.54 -10.68
N LEU A 258 -14.96 -12.68 -9.64
CA LEU A 258 -15.43 -11.29 -9.71
C LEU A 258 -14.47 -10.34 -8.99
N PRO A 259 -14.43 -9.04 -9.37
CA PRO A 259 -13.43 -8.12 -8.84
C PRO A 259 -13.70 -7.66 -7.40
N GLY A 260 -14.93 -7.75 -6.88
CA GLY A 260 -15.23 -7.20 -5.56
C GLY A 260 -16.50 -7.69 -4.90
N VAL A 261 -16.68 -7.30 -3.63
CA VAL A 261 -17.78 -7.77 -2.78
C VAL A 261 -19.16 -7.35 -3.33
N ARG A 262 -19.29 -6.12 -3.83
CA ARG A 262 -20.53 -5.62 -4.42
C ARG A 262 -20.96 -6.47 -5.62
N GLU A 263 -20.01 -6.79 -6.48
CA GLU A 263 -20.22 -7.62 -7.66
C GLU A 263 -20.59 -9.06 -7.26
N ILE A 264 -19.93 -9.61 -6.23
CA ILE A 264 -20.24 -10.93 -5.66
C ILE A 264 -21.67 -10.96 -5.13
N GLU A 265 -22.07 -10.00 -4.29
CA GLU A 265 -23.43 -9.93 -3.73
C GLU A 265 -24.51 -9.84 -4.82
N ARG A 266 -24.21 -9.11 -5.90
CA ARG A 266 -25.14 -8.98 -7.02
C ARG A 266 -25.31 -10.30 -7.78
N VAL A 267 -24.18 -10.95 -8.12
CA VAL A 267 -24.19 -12.23 -8.84
C VAL A 267 -24.74 -13.36 -7.97
N VAL A 268 -24.43 -13.40 -6.68
CA VAL A 268 -25.01 -14.37 -5.73
C VAL A 268 -26.54 -14.28 -5.70
N ARG A 269 -27.09 -13.06 -5.63
CA ARG A 269 -28.55 -12.87 -5.69
C ARG A 269 -29.13 -13.38 -7.00
N ALA A 270 -28.58 -12.94 -8.14
CA ALA A 270 -29.05 -13.36 -9.45
C ALA A 270 -28.95 -14.89 -9.68
N LEU A 271 -27.89 -15.52 -9.16
CA LEU A 271 -27.75 -16.98 -9.21
C LEU A 271 -28.73 -17.71 -8.28
N THR A 272 -28.94 -17.17 -7.08
CA THR A 272 -29.94 -17.76 -6.15
C THR A 272 -31.32 -17.73 -6.73
N ASP A 273 -31.70 -16.63 -7.40
CA ASP A 273 -33.01 -16.53 -8.09
C ASP A 273 -33.13 -17.49 -9.27
N ARG A 274 -32.04 -17.69 -10.06
CA ARG A 274 -32.04 -18.58 -11.26
C ARG A 274 -31.95 -20.05 -10.92
N LEU A 275 -31.06 -20.41 -9.98
CA LEU A 275 -30.76 -21.81 -9.65
C LEU A 275 -31.69 -22.38 -8.55
N GLY A 276 -32.22 -21.50 -7.69
CA GLY A 276 -33.16 -21.91 -6.64
C GLY A 276 -32.55 -23.01 -5.74
N ARG A 277 -33.18 -24.18 -5.77
CA ARG A 277 -32.74 -25.36 -5.00
C ARG A 277 -31.83 -26.32 -5.78
N THR A 278 -31.49 -26.04 -7.02
CA THR A 278 -30.68 -26.93 -7.86
C THR A 278 -29.20 -26.86 -7.55
N ALA A 279 -28.72 -25.75 -7.02
CA ALA A 279 -27.33 -25.56 -6.59
C ALA A 279 -27.24 -24.76 -5.28
N GLU A 280 -26.14 -24.95 -4.55
CA GLU A 280 -25.82 -24.15 -3.38
C GLU A 280 -24.89 -22.97 -3.79
N VAL A 281 -25.37 -21.71 -3.64
CA VAL A 281 -24.62 -20.52 -4.04
C VAL A 281 -23.98 -19.89 -2.79
N LEU A 282 -22.64 -19.78 -2.78
CA LEU A 282 -21.85 -19.34 -1.64
C LEU A 282 -20.90 -18.19 -2.02
N PRO A 283 -20.94 -17.05 -1.33
CA PRO A 283 -19.94 -16.00 -1.49
C PRO A 283 -18.60 -16.39 -0.85
N LEU A 284 -17.49 -15.92 -1.43
CA LEU A 284 -16.15 -16.11 -0.88
C LEU A 284 -15.29 -14.84 -1.07
N HIS A 285 -15.05 -14.12 0.01
CA HIS A 285 -14.17 -12.92 0.02
C HIS A 285 -13.57 -12.68 1.39
N GLY A 286 -12.54 -11.83 1.45
CA GLY A 286 -11.78 -11.57 2.68
C GLY A 286 -12.55 -10.91 3.82
N GLY A 287 -13.69 -10.28 3.54
CA GLY A 287 -14.56 -9.64 4.54
C GLY A 287 -15.55 -10.59 5.25
N LEU A 288 -15.62 -11.87 4.85
CA LEU A 288 -16.45 -12.85 5.54
C LEU A 288 -15.80 -13.32 6.84
N ASP A 289 -16.62 -13.76 7.80
CA ASP A 289 -16.11 -14.46 8.98
C ASP A 289 -15.51 -15.84 8.64
N ALA A 290 -14.73 -16.40 9.54
CA ALA A 290 -14.01 -17.64 9.31
C ALA A 290 -14.96 -18.82 9.03
N ALA A 291 -16.10 -18.88 9.70
CA ALA A 291 -17.07 -19.97 9.52
C ALA A 291 -17.77 -19.91 8.14
N ALA A 292 -18.05 -18.71 7.64
CA ALA A 292 -18.60 -18.52 6.30
C ALA A 292 -17.55 -18.85 5.22
N GLN A 293 -16.27 -18.47 5.43
CA GLN A 293 -15.18 -18.86 4.53
C GLN A 293 -14.98 -20.38 4.52
N ASP A 294 -14.95 -21.01 5.68
CA ASP A 294 -14.80 -22.46 5.81
C ASP A 294 -15.95 -23.20 5.11
N ARG A 295 -17.20 -22.71 5.22
CA ARG A 295 -18.36 -23.26 4.49
C ARG A 295 -18.21 -23.14 2.97
N ALA A 296 -17.76 -21.99 2.48
CA ALA A 296 -17.57 -21.78 1.04
C ALA A 296 -16.48 -22.71 0.47
N VAL A 297 -15.44 -22.98 1.24
CA VAL A 297 -14.34 -23.88 0.85
C VAL A 297 -14.72 -25.34 0.99
N SER A 298 -15.28 -25.77 2.13
CA SER A 298 -15.51 -27.18 2.45
C SER A 298 -16.88 -27.69 1.99
N GLY A 299 -17.82 -26.78 1.76
CA GLY A 299 -19.23 -27.08 1.55
C GLY A 299 -19.97 -27.39 2.86
N SER A 300 -21.30 -27.28 2.83
CA SER A 300 -22.14 -27.85 3.87
C SER A 300 -21.94 -29.37 3.83
N GLY A 301 -21.44 -29.93 4.93
CA GLY A 301 -21.08 -31.36 5.04
C GLY A 301 -22.14 -32.24 4.42
N ARG A 302 -21.75 -33.13 3.51
CA ARG A 302 -22.58 -34.05 2.74
C ARG A 302 -23.27 -35.08 3.65
N THR A 303 -24.29 -34.65 4.38
CA THR A 303 -25.14 -35.53 5.16
C THR A 303 -26.56 -35.45 4.59
N GLY A 304 -26.93 -36.47 3.78
CA GLY A 304 -28.29 -36.68 3.27
C GLY A 304 -28.61 -35.93 1.98
N ASP A 305 -29.36 -36.62 1.08
CA ASP A 305 -29.81 -36.22 -0.27
C ASP A 305 -28.71 -36.04 -1.34
N ALA A 306 -29.05 -36.34 -2.62
CA ALA A 306 -28.12 -36.28 -3.74
C ALA A 306 -27.29 -34.97 -3.75
N PRO A 307 -25.96 -35.06 -3.88
CA PRO A 307 -25.08 -33.92 -3.74
C PRO A 307 -25.39 -32.87 -4.80
N ARG A 308 -25.91 -31.72 -4.37
CA ARG A 308 -26.16 -30.57 -5.26
C ARG A 308 -24.81 -29.91 -5.61
N PRO A 309 -24.64 -29.44 -6.85
CA PRO A 309 -23.44 -28.68 -7.22
C PRO A 309 -23.35 -27.39 -6.41
N ARG A 310 -22.14 -27.02 -6.06
CA ARG A 310 -21.84 -25.73 -5.42
C ARG A 310 -21.42 -24.71 -6.44
N VAL A 311 -21.88 -23.47 -6.25
CA VAL A 311 -21.41 -22.30 -6.99
C VAL A 311 -20.74 -21.36 -5.99
N VAL A 312 -19.42 -21.32 -6.02
CA VAL A 312 -18.63 -20.42 -5.15
C VAL A 312 -18.30 -19.16 -5.93
N VAL A 313 -18.84 -18.02 -5.50
CA VAL A 313 -18.60 -16.71 -6.14
C VAL A 313 -17.53 -15.97 -5.36
N SER A 314 -16.35 -15.80 -5.95
CA SER A 314 -15.14 -15.37 -5.25
C SER A 314 -14.48 -14.16 -5.87
N THR A 315 -13.70 -13.44 -5.04
CA THR A 315 -12.66 -12.54 -5.52
C THR A 315 -11.41 -13.35 -5.95
N ASP A 316 -10.31 -12.68 -6.26
CA ASP A 316 -8.98 -13.28 -6.47
C ASP A 316 -8.45 -14.09 -5.26
N LEU A 317 -9.18 -14.10 -4.15
CA LEU A 317 -8.87 -14.95 -2.98
C LEU A 317 -8.76 -16.43 -3.33
N ALA A 318 -9.60 -16.91 -4.25
CA ALA A 318 -9.56 -18.30 -4.75
C ALA A 318 -8.61 -18.49 -5.93
N GLU A 319 -7.87 -17.48 -6.37
CA GLU A 319 -6.94 -17.57 -7.52
C GLU A 319 -5.64 -18.31 -7.15
N SER A 320 -4.99 -17.96 -6.05
CA SER A 320 -3.72 -18.53 -5.60
C SER A 320 -3.82 -19.16 -4.21
N SER A 321 -4.26 -18.37 -3.23
CA SER A 321 -4.08 -18.64 -1.81
C SER A 321 -5.06 -19.65 -1.20
N LEU A 322 -6.19 -19.93 -1.85
CA LEU A 322 -7.23 -20.80 -1.30
C LEU A 322 -7.66 -21.87 -2.30
N THR A 323 -7.64 -23.13 -1.89
CA THR A 323 -8.12 -24.23 -2.73
C THR A 323 -9.57 -24.55 -2.39
N VAL A 324 -10.44 -24.46 -3.38
CA VAL A 324 -11.83 -24.93 -3.30
C VAL A 324 -11.87 -26.32 -3.91
N PRO A 325 -12.00 -27.38 -3.12
CA PRO A 325 -12.01 -28.77 -3.64
C PRO A 325 -13.26 -29.04 -4.47
N GLY A 326 -13.14 -29.92 -5.47
CA GLY A 326 -14.28 -30.39 -6.26
C GLY A 326 -14.64 -29.53 -7.46
N VAL A 327 -14.07 -28.33 -7.61
CA VAL A 327 -14.32 -27.43 -8.73
C VAL A 327 -13.89 -28.06 -10.05
N ARG A 328 -14.81 -28.08 -11.03
CA ARG A 328 -14.60 -28.58 -12.40
C ARG A 328 -14.98 -27.54 -13.46
N VAL A 329 -15.67 -26.48 -13.06
CA VAL A 329 -16.03 -25.37 -13.94
C VAL A 329 -15.55 -24.07 -13.30
N VAL A 330 -14.95 -23.21 -14.12
CA VAL A 330 -14.58 -21.84 -13.75
C VAL A 330 -15.30 -20.88 -14.69
N VAL A 331 -15.96 -19.87 -14.14
CA VAL A 331 -16.49 -18.73 -14.90
C VAL A 331 -15.73 -17.49 -14.47
N ASP A 332 -15.03 -16.84 -15.40
CA ASP A 332 -14.16 -15.71 -15.11
C ASP A 332 -14.66 -14.44 -15.78
N ALA A 333 -15.00 -13.43 -14.99
CA ALA A 333 -15.32 -12.09 -15.49
C ALA A 333 -14.10 -11.40 -16.15
N CYS A 334 -12.89 -11.94 -15.99
CA CYS A 334 -11.61 -11.38 -16.45
C CYS A 334 -11.41 -9.93 -15.97
N LEU A 335 -11.84 -9.66 -14.74
CA LEU A 335 -11.69 -8.39 -14.04
C LEU A 335 -10.90 -8.59 -12.75
N SER A 336 -10.19 -7.54 -12.33
CA SER A 336 -9.38 -7.48 -11.12
C SER A 336 -9.55 -6.12 -10.44
N ARG A 337 -9.23 -6.01 -9.15
CA ARG A 337 -9.10 -4.74 -8.45
C ARG A 337 -7.65 -4.46 -8.17
N GLU A 338 -7.21 -3.28 -8.57
CA GLU A 338 -5.86 -2.80 -8.32
C GLU A 338 -5.90 -1.48 -7.55
N PRO A 339 -5.00 -1.29 -6.57
CA PRO A 339 -4.79 0.03 -6.02
C PRO A 339 -4.27 0.94 -7.13
N ARG A 340 -4.90 2.09 -7.32
CA ARG A 340 -4.41 3.14 -8.22
C ARG A 340 -4.45 4.47 -7.52
N ARG A 341 -3.37 5.21 -7.67
CA ARG A 341 -3.27 6.55 -7.13
C ARG A 341 -3.77 7.58 -8.14
N ASP A 342 -4.65 8.45 -7.70
CA ASP A 342 -5.01 9.68 -8.39
C ASP A 342 -4.01 10.76 -7.99
N THR A 343 -3.00 10.98 -8.82
CA THR A 343 -1.92 11.94 -8.53
C THR A 343 -2.41 13.38 -8.49
N ALA A 344 -3.48 13.71 -9.22
CA ALA A 344 -4.06 15.05 -9.22
C ALA A 344 -4.78 15.38 -7.91
N ARG A 345 -5.26 14.37 -7.19
CA ARG A 345 -6.01 14.53 -5.94
C ARG A 345 -5.30 13.98 -4.71
N ASP A 346 -4.13 13.41 -4.89
CA ASP A 346 -3.33 12.75 -3.85
C ASP A 346 -4.10 11.66 -3.07
N MET A 347 -4.87 10.85 -3.79
CA MET A 347 -5.72 9.81 -3.22
C MET A 347 -5.42 8.45 -3.84
N THR A 348 -5.34 7.42 -3.01
CA THR A 348 -5.27 6.03 -3.48
C THR A 348 -6.65 5.40 -3.39
N GLY A 349 -7.10 4.76 -4.46
CA GLY A 349 -8.38 4.06 -4.51
C GLY A 349 -8.24 2.73 -5.22
N LEU A 350 -9.13 1.78 -4.92
CA LEU A 350 -9.22 0.52 -5.66
C LEU A 350 -10.02 0.76 -6.94
N VAL A 351 -9.39 0.52 -8.08
CA VAL A 351 -10.00 0.64 -9.41
C VAL A 351 -10.19 -0.75 -9.99
N THR A 352 -11.37 -1.00 -10.57
CA THR A 352 -11.60 -2.22 -11.33
C THR A 352 -10.97 -2.10 -12.72
N VAL A 353 -10.12 -3.05 -13.07
CA VAL A 353 -9.40 -3.14 -14.33
C VAL A 353 -9.59 -4.51 -14.96
N SER A 354 -9.19 -4.71 -16.21
CA SER A 354 -9.08 -6.04 -16.79
C SER A 354 -7.98 -6.84 -16.06
N ALA A 355 -8.25 -8.11 -15.76
CA ALA A 355 -7.26 -9.01 -15.20
C ALA A 355 -6.16 -9.31 -16.23
N SER A 356 -4.95 -9.69 -15.77
CA SER A 356 -3.88 -10.12 -16.67
C SER A 356 -4.15 -11.51 -17.25
N GLY A 357 -3.49 -11.82 -18.36
CA GLY A 357 -3.53 -13.14 -19.00
C GLY A 357 -3.10 -14.24 -18.04
N ASP A 358 -2.04 -14.03 -17.27
CA ASP A 358 -1.54 -14.97 -16.24
C ASP A 358 -2.58 -15.21 -15.14
N SER A 359 -3.22 -14.16 -14.64
CA SER A 359 -4.28 -14.27 -13.64
C SER A 359 -5.45 -15.11 -14.17
N CYS A 360 -5.91 -14.81 -15.39
CA CYS A 360 -6.96 -15.60 -16.04
C CYS A 360 -6.54 -17.06 -16.28
N ALA A 361 -5.28 -17.32 -16.60
CA ALA A 361 -4.77 -18.69 -16.76
C ALA A 361 -4.73 -19.45 -15.41
N GLN A 362 -4.27 -18.80 -14.34
CA GLN A 362 -4.27 -19.38 -12.99
C GLN A 362 -5.69 -19.71 -12.52
N ARG A 363 -6.65 -18.78 -12.76
CA ARG A 363 -8.08 -19.00 -12.44
C ARG A 363 -8.64 -20.18 -13.22
N ALA A 364 -8.40 -20.25 -14.52
CA ALA A 364 -8.84 -21.34 -15.38
C ALA A 364 -8.26 -22.69 -14.92
N GLY A 365 -6.98 -22.73 -14.51
CA GLY A 365 -6.34 -23.92 -13.97
C GLY A 365 -7.00 -24.49 -12.73
N ARG A 366 -7.84 -23.72 -12.01
CA ARG A 366 -8.63 -24.23 -10.87
C ARG A 366 -9.64 -25.30 -11.26
N ALA A 367 -10.14 -25.27 -12.50
CA ALA A 367 -11.10 -26.25 -13.00
C ALA A 367 -10.47 -27.63 -13.26
N ALA A 368 -9.20 -27.67 -13.64
CA ALA A 368 -8.51 -28.88 -14.10
C ALA A 368 -7.59 -29.53 -13.05
N ARG A 369 -7.77 -29.25 -11.77
CA ARG A 369 -6.92 -29.79 -10.69
C ARG A 369 -7.15 -31.25 -10.34
N LEU A 370 -8.42 -31.68 -10.33
CA LEU A 370 -8.83 -33.01 -9.86
C LEU A 370 -9.36 -33.90 -11.00
N GLY A 371 -9.28 -33.43 -12.24
CA GLY A 371 -9.72 -34.13 -13.45
C GLY A 371 -10.06 -33.14 -14.56
N PRO A 372 -10.51 -33.58 -15.74
CA PRO A 372 -10.85 -32.70 -16.86
C PRO A 372 -11.83 -31.60 -16.44
N GLY A 373 -11.53 -30.37 -16.82
CA GLY A 373 -12.30 -29.19 -16.40
C GLY A 373 -12.62 -28.24 -17.53
N ARG A 374 -13.46 -27.24 -17.24
CA ARG A 374 -13.87 -26.20 -18.18
C ARG A 374 -13.71 -24.81 -17.57
N ALA A 375 -13.16 -23.89 -18.36
CA ALA A 375 -13.09 -22.48 -18.00
C ALA A 375 -13.84 -21.65 -19.05
N VAL A 376 -14.76 -20.80 -18.58
CA VAL A 376 -15.51 -19.87 -19.43
C VAL A 376 -15.11 -18.45 -19.11
N ARG A 377 -14.54 -17.74 -20.08
CA ARG A 377 -14.13 -16.34 -19.97
C ARG A 377 -15.23 -15.43 -20.50
N CYS A 378 -15.74 -14.53 -19.67
CA CYS A 378 -16.85 -13.63 -20.03
C CYS A 378 -16.38 -12.43 -20.87
N LEU A 379 -15.59 -12.70 -21.92
CA LEU A 379 -15.11 -11.77 -22.93
C LEU A 379 -14.86 -12.53 -24.24
N SER A 380 -14.60 -11.81 -25.32
CA SER A 380 -14.21 -12.43 -26.60
C SER A 380 -12.73 -12.85 -26.59
N GLU A 381 -12.37 -13.80 -27.45
CA GLU A 381 -10.98 -14.21 -27.65
C GLU A 381 -10.09 -13.03 -28.08
N GLN A 382 -10.62 -12.17 -28.94
CA GLN A 382 -9.91 -10.96 -29.37
C GLN A 382 -9.66 -9.96 -28.24
N GLU A 383 -10.59 -9.82 -27.29
CA GLU A 383 -10.37 -9.00 -26.10
C GLU A 383 -9.33 -9.64 -25.18
N PHE A 384 -9.35 -10.98 -25.06
CA PHE A 384 -8.39 -11.71 -24.24
C PHE A 384 -6.93 -11.50 -24.72
N THR A 385 -6.69 -11.55 -26.03
CA THR A 385 -5.33 -11.32 -26.60
C THR A 385 -4.81 -9.90 -26.35
N ARG A 386 -5.66 -8.95 -26.01
CA ARG A 386 -5.30 -7.56 -25.67
C ARG A 386 -5.08 -7.31 -24.16
N LEU A 387 -5.32 -8.32 -23.32
CA LEU A 387 -5.08 -8.20 -21.89
C LEU A 387 -3.56 -8.05 -21.62
N PRO A 388 -3.17 -7.34 -20.56
CA PRO A 388 -1.79 -7.36 -20.11
C PRO A 388 -1.34 -8.81 -19.85
N SER A 389 -0.14 -9.18 -20.27
CA SER A 389 0.37 -10.53 -20.05
C SER A 389 0.50 -10.84 -18.56
N HIS A 390 1.08 -9.91 -17.80
CA HIS A 390 1.37 -10.05 -16.37
C HIS A 390 0.63 -9.02 -15.53
N ARG A 391 0.44 -9.33 -14.26
CA ARG A 391 -0.11 -8.37 -13.28
C ARG A 391 0.88 -7.22 -13.07
N THR A 392 0.36 -5.99 -13.00
CA THR A 392 1.18 -4.84 -12.61
C THR A 392 1.70 -5.04 -11.18
N PRO A 393 3.03 -5.00 -10.93
CA PRO A 393 3.57 -5.11 -9.59
C PRO A 393 2.99 -4.04 -8.66
N ALA A 394 2.62 -4.44 -7.44
CA ALA A 394 1.98 -3.52 -6.49
C ALA A 394 2.88 -2.33 -6.12
N ILE A 395 4.21 -2.47 -6.19
CA ILE A 395 5.16 -1.39 -5.94
C ILE A 395 4.99 -0.21 -6.93
N ALA A 396 4.48 -0.47 -8.14
CA ALA A 396 4.25 0.57 -9.15
C ALA A 396 2.95 1.35 -8.95
N THR A 397 2.00 0.86 -8.14
CA THR A 397 0.63 1.40 -8.07
C THR A 397 0.15 1.72 -6.66
N SER A 398 0.84 1.22 -5.62
CA SER A 398 0.47 1.38 -4.21
C SER A 398 1.01 2.66 -3.57
N ASP A 399 0.46 3.04 -2.42
CA ASP A 399 1.09 4.02 -1.52
C ASP A 399 2.34 3.41 -0.90
N LEU A 400 3.49 4.04 -1.12
CA LEU A 400 4.79 3.55 -0.67
C LEU A 400 5.24 4.14 0.68
N THR A 401 4.36 4.78 1.45
CA THR A 401 4.73 5.42 2.72
C THR A 401 5.31 4.42 3.73
N THR A 402 4.68 3.25 3.90
CA THR A 402 5.19 2.19 4.79
C THR A 402 6.50 1.62 4.25
N PHE A 403 6.55 1.27 2.96
CA PHE A 403 7.75 0.78 2.30
C PHE A 403 8.94 1.74 2.50
N THR A 404 8.74 3.05 2.25
CA THR A 404 9.80 4.06 2.36
C THR A 404 10.32 4.19 3.79
N LEU A 405 9.45 4.08 4.79
CA LEU A 405 9.88 4.05 6.19
C LEU A 405 10.65 2.78 6.52
N ASP A 406 10.19 1.64 6.05
CA ASP A 406 10.80 0.33 6.32
C ASP A 406 12.21 0.25 5.74
N VAL A 407 12.42 0.65 4.47
CA VAL A 407 13.75 0.66 3.86
C VAL A 407 14.68 1.71 4.49
N ALA A 408 14.14 2.86 4.94
CA ALA A 408 14.91 3.84 5.66
C ALA A 408 15.34 3.35 7.08
N CYS A 409 14.48 2.56 7.75
CA CYS A 409 14.81 1.94 9.02
C CYS A 409 15.84 0.82 8.86
N TRP A 410 15.78 0.08 7.76
CA TRP A 410 16.77 -0.95 7.41
C TRP A 410 18.16 -0.37 7.15
N GLY A 411 18.26 0.84 6.63
CA GLY A 411 19.51 1.52 6.29
C GLY A 411 19.73 1.72 4.80
N ALA A 412 18.75 1.34 3.97
CA ALA A 412 18.73 1.50 2.52
C ALA A 412 17.67 2.52 2.09
N PRO A 413 17.87 3.85 2.31
CA PRO A 413 16.89 4.86 1.92
C PRO A 413 16.48 4.70 0.45
N ARG A 414 15.18 4.85 0.17
CA ARG A 414 14.59 4.67 -1.17
C ARG A 414 14.69 3.25 -1.75
N GLY A 415 15.23 2.29 -1.00
CA GLY A 415 15.51 0.94 -1.47
C GLY A 415 16.78 0.82 -2.32
N GLU A 416 17.66 1.84 -2.27
CA GLU A 416 18.93 1.83 -3.00
C GLU A 416 19.81 0.66 -2.54
N GLY A 417 20.33 -0.10 -3.51
CA GLY A 417 21.19 -1.27 -3.26
C GLY A 417 20.45 -2.56 -2.93
N LEU A 418 19.14 -2.52 -2.65
CA LEU A 418 18.36 -3.73 -2.37
C LEU A 418 18.03 -4.49 -3.68
N ALA A 419 18.04 -5.82 -3.60
CA ALA A 419 17.68 -6.72 -4.69
C ALA A 419 16.14 -6.77 -4.91
N LEU A 420 15.52 -5.61 -5.08
CA LEU A 420 14.09 -5.50 -5.37
C LEU A 420 13.78 -6.08 -6.75
N PRO A 421 12.75 -6.91 -6.91
CA PRO A 421 12.35 -7.39 -8.22
C PRO A 421 12.00 -6.26 -9.20
N ASP A 422 11.35 -5.18 -8.75
CA ASP A 422 11.13 -3.96 -9.51
C ASP A 422 11.48 -2.73 -8.68
N ALA A 423 12.04 -1.70 -9.35
CA ALA A 423 12.35 -0.45 -8.70
C ALA A 423 11.07 0.35 -8.36
N PRO A 424 10.97 0.95 -7.18
CA PRO A 424 9.86 1.82 -6.85
C PRO A 424 9.87 3.09 -7.71
N PRO A 425 8.71 3.61 -8.15
CA PRO A 425 8.65 4.85 -8.90
C PRO A 425 9.18 6.04 -8.09
N ALA A 426 10.15 6.78 -8.64
CA ALA A 426 10.79 7.90 -7.95
C ALA A 426 9.80 8.98 -7.46
N ALA A 427 8.73 9.24 -8.23
CA ALA A 427 7.70 10.20 -7.84
C ALA A 427 6.90 9.75 -6.61
N GLU A 428 6.64 8.45 -6.47
CA GLU A 428 5.93 7.90 -5.32
C GLU A 428 6.82 7.88 -4.07
N ILE A 429 8.13 7.56 -4.23
CA ILE A 429 9.10 7.66 -3.15
C ILE A 429 9.23 9.10 -2.65
N ALA A 430 9.39 10.09 -3.55
CA ALA A 430 9.50 11.50 -3.17
C ALA A 430 8.28 11.98 -2.37
N ARG A 431 7.10 11.51 -2.74
CA ARG A 431 5.84 11.80 -2.05
C ARG A 431 5.76 11.13 -0.68
N ALA A 432 6.11 9.85 -0.60
CA ALA A 432 6.20 9.11 0.66
C ALA A 432 7.20 9.77 1.62
N GLU A 433 8.37 10.18 1.12
CA GLU A 433 9.35 10.94 1.91
C GLU A 433 8.78 12.26 2.43
N SER A 434 8.02 13.02 1.60
CA SER A 434 7.38 14.26 2.04
C SER A 434 6.41 14.02 3.20
N VAL A 435 5.55 13.00 3.08
CA VAL A 435 4.63 12.60 4.16
C VAL A 435 5.43 12.21 5.42
N LEU A 436 6.44 11.37 5.30
CA LEU A 436 7.23 10.88 6.42
C LEU A 436 8.06 11.99 7.10
N ARG A 437 8.55 12.98 6.35
CA ARG A 437 9.15 14.20 6.92
C ARG A 437 8.12 15.00 7.72
N GLY A 438 6.92 15.18 7.20
CA GLY A 438 5.81 15.82 7.93
C GLY A 438 5.41 15.08 9.21
N LEU A 439 5.58 13.76 9.26
CA LEU A 439 5.42 12.94 10.48
C LEU A 439 6.65 13.02 11.42
N GLY A 440 7.75 13.62 11.00
CA GLY A 440 9.04 13.63 11.70
C GLY A 440 9.72 12.25 11.70
N ALA A 441 9.33 11.36 10.78
CA ALA A 441 9.86 10.00 10.68
C ALA A 441 11.16 9.92 9.89
N LEU A 442 11.37 10.81 8.92
CA LEU A 442 12.59 10.93 8.13
C LEU A 442 13.25 12.30 8.33
N ASN A 443 14.57 12.34 8.20
CA ASN A 443 15.34 13.58 8.08
C ASN A 443 15.38 14.06 6.60
N THR A 444 16.10 15.15 6.34
CA THR A 444 16.29 15.72 4.98
C THR A 444 16.93 14.74 4.01
N ASP A 445 17.81 13.86 4.51
CA ASP A 445 18.56 12.89 3.69
C ASP A 445 17.77 11.60 3.42
N GLY A 446 16.52 11.52 3.87
CA GLY A 446 15.68 10.33 3.71
C GLY A 446 15.97 9.20 4.70
N ARG A 447 16.82 9.45 5.72
CA ARG A 447 17.15 8.47 6.75
C ARG A 447 16.15 8.48 7.90
N ALA A 448 15.88 7.31 8.48
CA ALA A 448 14.94 7.17 9.60
C ALA A 448 15.46 7.90 10.85
N THR A 449 14.60 8.74 11.43
CA THR A 449 14.85 9.38 12.74
C THR A 449 14.57 8.39 13.89
N GLY A 450 14.92 8.76 15.12
CA GLY A 450 14.50 8.01 16.31
C GLY A 450 12.97 7.85 16.40
N ARG A 451 12.23 8.91 15.98
CA ARG A 451 10.76 8.86 15.87
C ARG A 451 10.32 7.89 14.77
N GLY A 452 10.96 7.91 13.60
CA GLY A 452 10.68 6.98 12.50
C GLY A 452 10.81 5.53 12.93
N ARG A 453 11.90 5.17 13.60
CA ARG A 453 12.09 3.81 14.16
C ARG A 453 11.00 3.44 15.19
N THR A 454 10.51 4.41 15.95
CA THR A 454 9.39 4.17 16.90
C THR A 454 8.10 3.92 16.15
N LEU A 455 7.79 4.68 15.09
CA LEU A 455 6.61 4.49 14.26
C LEU A 455 6.63 3.14 13.53
N ALA A 456 7.77 2.72 12.98
CA ALA A 456 7.93 1.45 12.28
C ALA A 456 7.66 0.21 13.16
N ARG A 457 7.84 0.31 14.48
CA ARG A 457 7.52 -0.78 15.44
C ARG A 457 6.02 -0.98 15.64
N VAL A 458 5.20 0.03 15.35
CA VAL A 458 3.74 -0.08 15.45
C VAL A 458 3.22 -0.87 14.24
N PRO A 459 2.45 -1.96 14.43
CA PRO A 459 1.93 -2.76 13.32
C PRO A 459 0.74 -2.08 12.63
N ALA A 460 0.98 -0.86 12.11
CA ALA A 460 0.01 -0.02 11.43
C ALA A 460 0.73 0.85 10.39
N ASP A 461 -0.03 1.47 9.49
CA ASP A 461 0.47 2.53 8.63
C ASP A 461 1.15 3.64 9.46
N PRO A 462 2.26 4.24 9.01
CA PRO A 462 2.98 5.29 9.76
C PRO A 462 2.10 6.46 10.21
N ARG A 463 1.08 6.83 9.43
CA ARG A 463 0.09 7.85 9.79
C ARG A 463 -0.75 7.42 10.99
N HIS A 464 -1.23 6.17 10.99
CA HIS A 464 -1.97 5.59 12.11
C HIS A 464 -1.08 5.39 13.33
N ALA A 465 0.18 5.00 13.14
CA ALA A 465 1.15 4.89 14.22
C ALA A 465 1.38 6.24 14.91
N ARG A 466 1.51 7.34 14.15
CA ARG A 466 1.56 8.70 14.69
C ARG A 466 0.32 9.02 15.49
N ALA A 467 -0.87 8.81 14.89
CA ALA A 467 -2.15 9.11 15.55
C ALA A 467 -2.32 8.33 16.87
N LEU A 468 -1.82 7.10 16.92
CA LEU A 468 -1.82 6.28 18.13
C LEU A 468 -0.91 6.85 19.22
N LEU A 469 0.35 7.13 18.88
CA LEU A 469 1.37 7.51 19.85
C LEU A 469 1.18 8.95 20.36
N ASP A 470 0.96 9.91 19.44
CA ASP A 470 0.72 11.31 19.80
C ASP A 470 -0.67 11.49 20.43
N GLY A 471 -1.67 10.81 19.86
CA GLY A 471 -3.03 10.83 20.40
C GLY A 471 -3.12 10.27 21.81
N ALA A 472 -2.32 9.25 22.13
CA ALA A 472 -2.30 8.69 23.48
C ALA A 472 -1.95 9.73 24.57
N GLY A 473 -1.03 10.66 24.24
CA GLY A 473 -0.67 11.77 25.13
C GLY A 473 -1.71 12.89 25.22
N LEU A 474 -2.58 13.03 24.20
CA LEU A 474 -3.54 14.13 24.11
C LEU A 474 -4.95 13.76 24.59
N VAL A 475 -5.40 12.55 24.23
CA VAL A 475 -6.80 12.09 24.48
C VAL A 475 -6.85 10.82 25.34
N GLY A 476 -5.71 10.34 25.81
CA GLY A 476 -5.57 9.11 26.57
C GLY A 476 -5.39 7.87 25.69
N THR A 477 -4.59 6.94 26.20
CA THR A 477 -4.16 5.73 25.46
C THR A 477 -5.33 4.90 24.93
N ARG A 478 -6.36 4.69 25.75
CA ARG A 478 -7.53 3.90 25.36
C ARG A 478 -8.28 4.52 24.19
N THR A 479 -8.57 5.82 24.26
CA THR A 479 -9.33 6.53 23.22
C THR A 479 -8.56 6.56 21.91
N ALA A 480 -7.25 6.87 21.95
CA ALA A 480 -6.40 6.84 20.77
C ALA A 480 -6.38 5.44 20.13
N ALA A 481 -6.24 4.39 20.93
CA ALA A 481 -6.26 3.01 20.45
C ALA A 481 -7.63 2.61 19.84
N GLU A 482 -8.74 3.03 20.42
CA GLU A 482 -10.08 2.78 19.92
C GLU A 482 -10.32 3.46 18.56
N VAL A 483 -9.91 4.72 18.40
CA VAL A 483 -10.05 5.46 17.12
C VAL A 483 -9.12 4.87 16.05
N VAL A 484 -7.87 4.59 16.40
CA VAL A 484 -6.92 4.00 15.43
C VAL A 484 -7.34 2.58 15.03
N ALA A 485 -7.92 1.79 15.94
CA ALA A 485 -8.50 0.49 15.59
C ALA A 485 -9.67 0.62 14.61
N LEU A 486 -10.49 1.68 14.73
CA LEU A 486 -11.54 2.00 13.77
C LEU A 486 -10.94 2.39 12.40
N LEU A 487 -9.96 3.30 12.37
CA LEU A 487 -9.29 3.73 11.13
C LEU A 487 -8.58 2.59 10.39
N ALA A 488 -8.04 1.62 11.13
CA ALA A 488 -7.35 0.47 10.58
C ALA A 488 -8.27 -0.70 10.20
N SER A 489 -9.59 -0.54 10.37
CA SER A 489 -10.58 -1.55 9.99
C SER A 489 -11.04 -1.35 8.54
N ASP A 490 -11.47 -2.43 7.89
CA ASP A 490 -12.09 -2.38 6.55
C ASP A 490 -13.58 -1.93 6.60
N ARG A 491 -13.99 -1.35 7.73
CA ARG A 491 -15.37 -0.92 7.95
C ARG A 491 -15.69 0.30 7.10
N ARG A 492 -16.75 0.20 6.32
CA ARG A 492 -17.33 1.35 5.63
C ARG A 492 -18.28 2.09 6.54
N SER A 493 -18.09 3.40 6.70
CA SER A 493 -19.02 4.26 7.41
C SER A 493 -20.23 4.59 6.51
N PRO A 494 -21.44 4.10 6.79
CA PRO A 494 -22.60 4.36 5.93
C PRO A 494 -22.96 5.84 5.82
N ALA A 495 -22.80 6.59 6.91
CA ALA A 495 -23.11 8.02 7.00
C ALA A 495 -21.87 8.93 6.88
N GLY A 496 -20.66 8.34 6.79
CA GLY A 496 -19.40 9.07 6.77
C GLY A 496 -19.00 9.68 8.12
N ASP A 497 -19.67 9.33 9.24
CA ASP A 497 -19.43 9.85 10.59
C ASP A 497 -18.71 8.82 11.47
N LEU A 498 -17.40 8.99 11.63
CA LEU A 498 -16.56 8.10 12.42
C LEU A 498 -16.86 8.17 13.95
N ALA A 499 -17.37 9.29 14.44
CA ALA A 499 -17.75 9.40 15.83
C ALA A 499 -19.01 8.57 16.13
N ALA A 500 -19.96 8.56 15.20
CA ALA A 500 -21.14 7.69 15.30
C ALA A 500 -20.77 6.21 15.20
N ASP A 501 -19.86 5.84 14.30
CA ASP A 501 -19.35 4.48 14.17
C ASP A 501 -18.64 4.01 15.44
N LEU A 502 -17.80 4.85 16.04
CA LEU A 502 -17.13 4.54 17.31
C LEU A 502 -18.14 4.32 18.44
N ARG A 503 -19.21 5.13 18.51
CA ARG A 503 -20.30 4.91 19.48
C ARG A 503 -21.01 3.57 19.28
N ALA A 504 -21.26 3.19 18.02
CA ALA A 504 -21.87 1.90 17.68
C ALA A 504 -20.98 0.70 18.05
N LEU A 505 -19.66 0.81 17.84
CA LEU A 505 -18.69 -0.21 18.23
C LEU A 505 -18.56 -0.34 19.76
N ARG A 506 -18.51 0.78 20.47
CA ARG A 506 -18.45 0.80 21.94
C ARG A 506 -19.68 0.17 22.58
N SER A 507 -20.88 0.40 22.02
CA SER A 507 -22.15 -0.16 22.52
C SER A 507 -22.34 -1.65 22.14
N GLY A 508 -21.47 -2.23 21.32
CA GLY A 508 -21.58 -3.63 20.88
C GLY A 508 -22.66 -3.90 19.84
N ARG A 509 -23.31 -2.85 19.29
CA ARG A 509 -24.37 -3.01 18.26
C ARG A 509 -23.82 -3.35 16.89
N ALA A 510 -22.54 -3.04 16.63
CA ALA A 510 -21.92 -3.35 15.36
C ALA A 510 -21.50 -4.83 15.31
N PRO A 511 -21.70 -5.54 14.19
CA PRO A 511 -21.36 -6.96 14.06
C PRO A 511 -19.87 -7.26 14.33
N ASP A 512 -19.01 -6.30 14.00
CA ASP A 512 -17.55 -6.36 14.11
C ASP A 512 -17.00 -5.80 15.44
N ALA A 513 -17.87 -5.42 16.38
CA ALA A 513 -17.49 -4.82 17.67
C ALA A 513 -16.51 -5.69 18.48
N GLY A 514 -16.63 -7.02 18.42
CA GLY A 514 -15.74 -7.96 19.09
C GLY A 514 -14.31 -7.90 18.56
N VAL A 515 -14.15 -7.94 17.23
CA VAL A 515 -12.86 -7.88 16.55
C VAL A 515 -12.20 -6.52 16.76
N TRP A 516 -12.97 -5.43 16.61
CA TRP A 516 -12.50 -4.09 16.88
C TRP A 516 -12.00 -3.92 18.32
N LYS A 517 -12.75 -4.42 19.31
CA LYS A 517 -12.38 -4.33 20.73
C LYS A 517 -11.08 -5.08 21.04
N GLN A 518 -10.87 -6.23 20.41
CA GLN A 518 -9.62 -6.98 20.54
C GLN A 518 -8.44 -6.19 19.95
N GLN A 519 -8.62 -5.59 18.78
CA GLN A 519 -7.59 -4.76 18.13
C GLN A 519 -7.27 -3.51 18.95
N ALA A 520 -8.28 -2.82 19.48
CA ALA A 520 -8.09 -1.64 20.33
C ALA A 520 -7.27 -1.99 21.60
N ARG A 521 -7.61 -3.09 22.28
CA ARG A 521 -6.85 -3.57 23.45
C ARG A 521 -5.39 -3.91 23.12
N ARG A 522 -5.14 -4.45 21.93
CA ARG A 522 -3.77 -4.74 21.47
C ARG A 522 -2.97 -3.47 21.26
N LEU A 523 -3.56 -2.48 20.59
CA LEU A 523 -2.92 -1.17 20.37
C LEU A 523 -2.67 -0.45 21.70
N GLU A 524 -3.61 -0.52 22.64
CA GLU A 524 -3.46 0.04 23.98
C GLU A 524 -2.26 -0.57 24.73
N ARG A 525 -2.10 -1.90 24.71
CA ARG A 525 -0.94 -2.57 25.32
C ARG A 525 0.38 -2.13 24.68
N LEU A 526 0.41 -2.05 23.36
CA LEU A 526 1.60 -1.64 22.61
C LEU A 526 2.05 -0.22 22.98
N VAL A 527 1.12 0.73 23.15
CA VAL A 527 1.47 2.09 23.60
C VAL A 527 2.08 2.05 25.00
N ARG A 528 1.53 1.26 25.93
CA ARG A 528 2.06 1.12 27.30
C ARG A 528 3.47 0.53 27.30
N GLU A 529 3.72 -0.49 26.49
CA GLU A 529 5.04 -1.12 26.35
C GLU A 529 6.07 -0.15 25.75
N THR A 530 5.67 0.61 24.73
CA THR A 530 6.55 1.62 24.07
C THR A 530 6.87 2.77 25.02
N SER A 531 5.93 3.21 25.85
CA SER A 531 6.11 4.28 26.82
C SER A 531 6.92 3.83 28.06
N GLY A 532 6.70 2.59 28.53
CA GLY A 532 7.43 2.01 29.67
C GLY A 532 8.90 1.72 29.37
N GLY A 533 9.24 1.38 28.13
CA GLY A 533 10.62 1.20 27.66
C GLY A 533 11.43 2.51 27.64
N ARG A 534 10.77 3.65 27.45
CA ARG A 534 11.40 4.97 27.46
C ARG A 534 11.79 5.42 28.89
N ALA A 535 10.95 5.08 29.88
CA ALA A 535 11.23 5.37 31.29
C ALA A 535 12.40 4.56 31.85
N ARG A 536 12.65 3.34 31.36
CA ARG A 536 13.77 2.49 31.79
C ARG A 536 15.10 2.82 31.11
N ARG A 537 15.12 3.42 29.90
CA ARG A 537 16.34 3.84 29.19
C ARG A 537 16.79 5.26 29.51
N GLY A 538 15.95 6.10 30.11
CA GLY A 538 16.30 7.45 30.55
C GLY A 538 16.97 7.49 31.94
N GLY A 539 17.11 6.34 32.61
CA GLY A 539 17.74 6.25 33.95
C GLY A 539 19.19 5.72 33.97
N ALA A 540 19.80 5.49 32.80
CA ALA A 540 21.19 4.98 32.74
C ALA A 540 21.98 5.80 31.72
N GLY A 541 22.47 7.00 32.11
CA GLY A 541 23.42 7.75 31.31
C GLY A 541 23.26 9.25 31.43
N ASP A 542 23.66 9.83 32.57
CA ASP A 542 24.24 11.14 32.69
C ASP A 542 24.69 11.37 34.15
N GLU A 543 25.77 10.73 34.54
CA GLU A 543 26.58 11.19 35.67
C GLU A 543 27.90 11.78 35.13
N ALA A 544 27.92 13.08 34.86
CA ALA A 544 29.14 13.87 34.89
C ALA A 544 28.81 15.36 35.04
N GLY A 545 29.03 15.89 36.21
CA GLY A 545 29.34 17.32 36.42
C GLY A 545 28.23 18.18 36.97
N SER A 546 27.94 18.12 38.26
CA SER A 546 27.27 19.20 38.98
C SER A 546 28.18 19.72 40.11
N VAL A 547 28.62 20.96 39.95
CA VAL A 547 29.22 21.77 41.00
C VAL A 547 28.11 22.28 41.93
N THR A 548 28.25 21.97 43.18
CA THR A 548 27.42 22.42 44.30
C THR A 548 27.56 23.93 44.57
N THR A 549 26.42 24.62 44.71
CA THR A 549 26.30 25.76 45.61
C THR A 549 24.99 25.65 46.38
N GLY A 550 25.11 25.66 47.68
CA GLY A 550 24.01 25.49 48.64
C GLY A 550 23.13 26.73 48.79
N GLY A 551 21.93 26.50 49.25
CA GLY A 551 20.95 27.52 49.71
C GLY A 551 19.77 26.85 50.35
N THR A 552 19.72 26.96 51.70
CA THR A 552 18.66 26.53 52.60
C THR A 552 17.38 27.32 52.43
N GLY A 553 16.21 26.64 52.51
CA GLY A 553 14.90 27.32 52.61
C GLY A 553 13.74 26.35 52.73
N ASP A 554 13.21 26.20 53.93
CA ASP A 554 12.00 25.48 54.33
C ASP A 554 10.72 25.96 53.63
N GLY A 555 9.78 25.06 53.33
CA GLY A 555 8.43 25.44 52.98
C GLY A 555 7.58 24.26 52.51
N ALA A 556 6.85 23.69 53.46
CA ALA A 556 5.79 22.69 53.18
C ALA A 556 4.63 23.31 52.39
N GLY A 557 4.18 22.60 51.34
CA GLY A 557 3.00 22.94 50.55
C GLY A 557 2.54 21.80 49.69
N SER A 558 1.62 20.98 50.21
CA SER A 558 0.87 19.99 49.46
C SER A 558 -0.01 20.69 48.40
N GLY A 559 0.33 20.57 47.13
CA GLY A 559 -0.48 21.02 46.01
C GLY A 559 -0.65 19.90 45.03
N GLY A 560 -1.83 19.27 45.03
CA GLY A 560 -2.19 18.27 44.04
C GLY A 560 -2.17 18.88 42.64
N ALA A 561 -1.33 18.35 41.75
CA ALA A 561 -1.38 18.65 40.33
C ALA A 561 -2.66 18.07 39.74
N SER A 562 -3.68 18.91 39.59
CA SER A 562 -4.83 18.62 38.75
C SER A 562 -4.34 18.60 37.29
N THR A 563 -4.28 17.41 36.71
CA THR A 563 -4.22 17.24 35.28
C THR A 563 -5.47 17.87 34.69
N GLY A 564 -5.32 19.02 34.02
CA GLY A 564 -6.35 19.65 33.23
C GLY A 564 -6.77 18.73 32.08
N GLY A 565 -7.77 17.92 32.32
CA GLY A 565 -8.44 17.15 31.29
C GLY A 565 -9.15 18.12 30.36
N ALA A 566 -8.78 18.11 29.09
CA ALA A 566 -9.47 18.80 28.02
C ALA A 566 -10.92 18.30 28.01
N THR A 567 -11.87 19.14 28.45
CA THR A 567 -13.31 18.96 28.31
C THR A 567 -13.76 19.30 26.90
N GLY A 568 -13.18 18.65 25.86
CA GLY A 568 -13.72 18.63 24.52
C GLY A 568 -14.91 17.67 24.46
N SER A 569 -15.94 17.98 23.67
CA SER A 569 -17.04 17.06 23.42
C SER A 569 -16.44 15.75 22.88
N GLY A 570 -17.04 14.61 23.21
CA GLY A 570 -16.48 13.30 22.80
C GLY A 570 -16.34 13.12 21.28
N GLU A 571 -16.85 14.04 20.50
CA GLU A 571 -16.76 14.12 19.03
C GLU A 571 -15.47 14.80 18.59
N ASP A 572 -15.04 15.87 19.24
CA ASP A 572 -13.80 16.59 18.96
C ASP A 572 -12.57 15.70 19.17
N VAL A 573 -12.65 14.78 20.13
CA VAL A 573 -11.57 13.83 20.40
C VAL A 573 -11.31 12.87 19.25
N VAL A 574 -12.37 12.38 18.57
CA VAL A 574 -12.23 11.52 17.40
C VAL A 574 -11.59 12.32 16.25
N GLY A 575 -12.08 13.55 16.02
CA GLY A 575 -11.54 14.45 15.01
C GLY A 575 -10.05 14.72 15.17
N LEU A 576 -9.60 14.98 16.42
CA LEU A 576 -8.18 15.21 16.69
C LEU A 576 -7.30 14.00 16.32
N VAL A 577 -7.71 12.78 16.72
CA VAL A 577 -6.93 11.57 16.38
C VAL A 577 -6.91 11.31 14.87
N VAL A 578 -8.02 11.54 14.17
CA VAL A 578 -8.09 11.45 12.70
C VAL A 578 -7.19 12.50 12.04
N ALA A 579 -7.19 13.75 12.54
CA ALA A 579 -6.34 14.82 12.03
C ALA A 579 -4.84 14.53 12.25
N LEU A 580 -4.47 13.89 13.35
CA LEU A 580 -3.10 13.43 13.59
C LEU A 580 -2.67 12.35 12.58
N ALA A 581 -3.60 11.47 12.15
CA ALA A 581 -3.32 10.49 11.11
C ALA A 581 -3.19 11.15 9.72
N HIS A 582 -4.07 12.09 9.41
CA HIS A 582 -4.20 12.69 8.09
C HIS A 582 -4.20 14.23 8.17
N PRO A 583 -3.08 14.86 8.53
CA PRO A 583 -2.99 16.32 8.66
C PRO A 583 -3.22 17.06 7.34
N ASP A 584 -2.84 16.47 6.23
CA ASP A 584 -3.07 16.92 4.85
C ASP A 584 -4.56 16.93 4.46
N ARG A 585 -5.39 16.16 5.17
CA ARG A 585 -6.84 16.04 4.97
C ARG A 585 -7.67 16.73 6.06
N VAL A 586 -7.06 17.58 6.87
CA VAL A 586 -7.79 18.56 7.65
C VAL A 586 -8.53 19.47 6.66
N ALA A 587 -9.84 19.64 6.86
CA ALA A 587 -10.72 20.25 5.88
C ALA A 587 -11.55 21.38 6.48
N ARG A 588 -11.70 22.48 5.74
CA ARG A 588 -12.56 23.60 6.09
C ARG A 588 -13.67 23.76 5.07
N ARG A 589 -14.88 23.99 5.55
CA ARG A 589 -16.06 24.19 4.72
C ARG A 589 -15.96 25.47 3.88
N ARG A 590 -16.23 25.33 2.59
CA ARG A 590 -16.33 26.44 1.65
C ARG A 590 -17.60 26.27 0.80
N GLY A 591 -18.68 26.91 1.23
CA GLY A 591 -20.01 26.68 0.65
C GLY A 591 -20.51 25.26 0.92
N ALA A 592 -20.81 24.51 -0.13
CA ALA A 592 -21.24 23.11 -0.06
C ALA A 592 -20.06 22.09 -0.04
N GLN A 593 -18.85 22.55 -0.25
CA GLN A 593 -17.64 21.72 -0.34
C GLN A 593 -16.74 21.93 0.87
N TYR A 594 -15.84 20.96 1.09
CA TYR A 594 -14.75 21.05 2.04
C TYR A 594 -13.42 21.09 1.29
N THR A 595 -12.62 22.12 1.54
CA THR A 595 -11.26 22.26 1.01
C THR A 595 -10.28 21.68 2.00
N PHE A 596 -9.39 20.79 1.55
CA PHE A 596 -8.36 20.13 2.36
C PHE A 596 -7.11 21.00 2.47
N ALA A 597 -6.32 20.78 3.50
CA ALA A 597 -5.00 21.38 3.64
C ALA A 597 -4.07 21.06 2.46
N SER A 598 -4.24 19.92 1.81
CA SER A 598 -3.55 19.53 0.57
C SER A 598 -3.94 20.35 -0.67
N GLY A 599 -5.01 21.16 -0.61
CA GLY A 599 -5.49 21.94 -1.75
C GLY A 599 -6.59 21.26 -2.58
N THR A 600 -6.88 20.00 -2.33
CA THR A 600 -7.99 19.29 -2.97
C THR A 600 -9.30 19.51 -2.21
N GLY A 601 -10.42 19.05 -2.77
CA GLY A 601 -11.72 19.22 -2.13
C GLY A 601 -12.63 18.02 -2.32
N ALA A 602 -13.62 17.89 -1.42
CA ALA A 602 -14.66 16.86 -1.49
C ALA A 602 -15.98 17.36 -0.90
N VAL A 603 -17.08 16.63 -1.17
CA VAL A 603 -18.41 16.89 -0.60
C VAL A 603 -18.78 15.79 0.39
N LEU A 604 -19.61 16.10 1.37
CA LEU A 604 -20.24 15.11 2.23
C LEU A 604 -21.33 14.35 1.47
N PRO A 605 -21.59 13.08 1.82
CA PRO A 605 -22.72 12.36 1.28
C PRO A 605 -24.04 13.02 1.69
N PRO A 606 -25.11 12.92 0.89
CA PRO A 606 -26.42 13.46 1.25
C PRO A 606 -26.90 12.90 2.60
N GLY A 607 -27.41 13.77 3.47
CA GLY A 607 -27.92 13.39 4.79
C GLY A 607 -26.86 13.15 5.87
N SER A 608 -25.59 13.49 5.61
CA SER A 608 -24.52 13.39 6.62
C SER A 608 -24.78 14.34 7.79
N ALA A 609 -24.65 13.85 9.03
CA ALA A 609 -24.75 14.63 10.25
C ALA A 609 -23.63 15.68 10.39
N LEU A 610 -22.54 15.54 9.63
CA LEU A 610 -21.40 16.43 9.66
C LEU A 610 -21.58 17.74 8.88
N THR A 611 -22.70 17.93 8.19
CA THR A 611 -22.94 19.07 7.28
C THR A 611 -22.88 20.46 7.97
N GLY A 612 -23.12 20.51 9.31
CA GLY A 612 -23.09 21.75 10.08
C GLY A 612 -21.69 22.22 10.50
N HIS A 613 -20.70 21.36 10.48
CA HIS A 613 -19.37 21.66 11.01
C HIS A 613 -18.52 22.48 10.04
N GLU A 614 -17.80 23.47 10.56
CA GLU A 614 -16.87 24.29 9.78
C GLU A 614 -15.59 23.52 9.44
N TRP A 615 -15.10 22.72 10.38
CA TRP A 615 -13.87 21.93 10.26
C TRP A 615 -14.14 20.45 10.40
N LEU A 616 -13.49 19.67 9.55
CA LEU A 616 -13.53 18.21 9.60
C LEU A 616 -12.11 17.65 9.53
N ALA A 617 -11.90 16.53 10.20
CA ALA A 617 -10.79 15.63 9.97
C ALA A 617 -11.28 14.48 9.08
N VAL A 618 -10.67 14.32 7.91
CA VAL A 618 -11.13 13.36 6.89
C VAL A 618 -10.17 12.19 6.79
N ALA A 619 -10.67 10.98 7.04
CA ALA A 619 -9.90 9.75 6.93
C ALA A 619 -10.01 9.13 5.54
N GLU A 620 -11.23 9.09 4.97
CA GLU A 620 -11.51 8.36 3.74
C GLU A 620 -12.29 9.21 2.74
N VAL A 621 -11.86 9.16 1.47
CA VAL A 621 -12.47 9.86 0.35
C VAL A 621 -12.55 8.92 -0.84
N ASP A 622 -13.72 8.85 -1.49
CA ASP A 622 -13.92 8.09 -2.73
C ASP A 622 -14.03 9.02 -3.94
N ARG A 623 -13.51 8.56 -5.07
CA ARG A 623 -13.87 9.15 -6.37
C ARG A 623 -15.34 8.89 -6.63
N ALA A 624 -16.08 9.91 -6.94
CA ALA A 624 -17.46 9.76 -7.37
C ALA A 624 -17.63 10.43 -8.73
N ALA A 625 -18.27 9.71 -9.66
CA ALA A 625 -18.73 10.28 -10.92
C ALA A 625 -20.23 10.66 -10.79
N GLY A 626 -20.63 11.79 -11.36
CA GLY A 626 -22.01 12.23 -11.43
C GLY A 626 -22.44 13.22 -10.33
N ARG A 627 -23.77 13.50 -10.24
CA ARG A 627 -24.36 14.54 -9.38
C ARG A 627 -24.00 14.47 -7.90
N ALA A 628 -23.67 13.28 -7.39
CA ALA A 628 -23.31 13.07 -5.98
C ALA A 628 -21.95 13.68 -5.60
N ALA A 629 -21.05 13.91 -6.58
CA ALA A 629 -19.70 14.40 -6.35
C ALA A 629 -19.53 15.91 -6.54
N GLY A 630 -20.56 16.60 -7.08
CA GLY A 630 -20.48 18.01 -7.42
C GLY A 630 -19.29 18.32 -8.33
N GLU A 631 -18.84 19.56 -8.34
CA GLU A 631 -17.62 19.99 -9.04
C GLU A 631 -16.32 19.40 -8.45
N ALA A 632 -16.36 18.98 -7.17
CA ALA A 632 -15.20 18.41 -6.49
C ALA A 632 -14.80 17.02 -7.01
N GLY A 633 -15.72 16.27 -7.63
CA GLY A 633 -15.48 14.92 -8.17
C GLY A 633 -15.09 13.87 -7.11
N ALA A 634 -15.29 14.18 -5.82
CA ALA A 634 -14.94 13.33 -4.68
C ALA A 634 -15.97 13.42 -3.55
N VAL A 635 -16.20 12.32 -2.84
CA VAL A 635 -17.15 12.22 -1.72
C VAL A 635 -16.43 11.72 -0.48
N ILE A 636 -16.60 12.39 0.64
CA ILE A 636 -16.08 12.00 1.95
C ILE A 636 -16.82 10.73 2.42
N ARG A 637 -16.08 9.69 2.76
CA ARG A 637 -16.61 8.42 3.23
C ARG A 637 -16.39 8.17 4.71
N GLY A 638 -15.39 8.85 5.29
CA GLY A 638 -15.10 8.77 6.71
C GLY A 638 -14.50 10.08 7.18
N ALA A 639 -15.18 10.77 8.10
CA ALA A 639 -14.70 11.99 8.72
C ALA A 639 -15.22 12.12 10.15
N ALA A 640 -14.65 13.04 10.90
CA ALA A 640 -15.15 13.45 12.21
C ALA A 640 -15.10 14.97 12.34
N ALA A 641 -15.98 15.54 13.17
CA ALA A 641 -15.95 16.94 13.53
C ALA A 641 -14.61 17.29 14.20
N LEU A 642 -14.13 18.51 13.95
CA LEU A 642 -12.83 18.97 14.45
C LEU A 642 -12.96 20.44 14.88
N SER A 643 -12.34 20.80 16.00
CA SER A 643 -12.20 22.20 16.38
C SER A 643 -11.10 22.88 15.55
N ARG A 644 -11.17 24.20 15.40
CA ARG A 644 -10.10 24.97 14.72
C ARG A 644 -8.77 24.80 15.41
N ASP A 645 -8.76 24.82 16.74
CA ASP A 645 -7.53 24.74 17.52
C ASP A 645 -6.88 23.37 17.41
N ASP A 646 -7.67 22.30 17.40
CA ASP A 646 -7.18 20.95 17.17
C ASP A 646 -6.71 20.74 15.72
N ALA A 647 -7.36 21.39 14.74
CA ALA A 647 -6.89 21.41 13.35
C ALA A 647 -5.47 21.99 13.25
N LEU A 648 -5.23 23.16 13.87
CA LEU A 648 -3.93 23.82 13.90
C LEU A 648 -2.89 23.02 14.69
N LYS A 649 -3.29 22.37 15.78
CA LYS A 649 -2.41 21.53 16.60
C LYS A 649 -1.97 20.28 15.84
N ALA A 650 -2.90 19.55 15.25
CA ALA A 650 -2.62 18.30 14.54
C ALA A 650 -1.78 18.49 13.26
N ALA A 651 -2.01 19.61 12.56
CA ALA A 651 -1.36 19.94 11.31
C ALA A 651 -0.41 21.16 11.42
N SER A 652 0.20 21.37 12.60
CA SER A 652 1.05 22.52 12.90
C SER A 652 2.24 22.70 11.92
N HIS A 653 2.77 21.62 11.38
CA HIS A 653 3.84 21.63 10.38
C HIS A 653 3.40 22.11 8.99
N LEU A 654 2.08 22.27 8.75
CA LEU A 654 1.49 22.82 7.53
C LEU A 654 1.06 24.28 7.73
N VAL A 655 1.27 24.85 8.93
CA VAL A 655 0.95 26.25 9.20
C VAL A 655 2.05 27.11 8.62
N ASP A 656 1.67 28.01 7.76
CA ASP A 656 2.54 28.99 7.13
C ASP A 656 2.02 30.40 7.38
N ASP A 657 2.91 31.37 7.57
CA ASP A 657 2.59 32.75 7.87
C ASP A 657 3.46 33.66 6.98
N ASP A 658 3.06 33.76 5.73
CA ASP A 658 3.82 34.42 4.69
C ASP A 658 3.35 35.86 4.44
N GLU A 659 4.31 36.70 4.13
CA GLU A 659 4.06 38.02 3.61
C GLU A 659 4.08 37.99 2.08
N THR A 660 2.95 38.30 1.47
CA THR A 660 2.82 38.43 0.01
C THR A 660 2.71 39.91 -0.37
N ALA A 661 3.54 40.32 -1.29
CA ALA A 661 3.44 41.67 -1.86
C ALA A 661 3.05 41.61 -3.35
N GLY A 662 2.20 42.48 -3.77
CA GLY A 662 1.81 42.67 -5.17
C GLY A 662 2.16 44.09 -5.61
N PHE A 663 2.66 44.24 -6.83
CA PHE A 663 2.89 45.55 -7.44
C PHE A 663 2.13 45.65 -8.77
N ALA A 664 1.17 46.52 -8.83
CA ALA A 664 0.35 46.77 -10.03
C ALA A 664 0.06 48.26 -10.18
N GLN A 665 0.21 48.76 -11.40
CA GLN A 665 -0.10 50.19 -11.77
C GLN A 665 0.57 51.23 -10.85
N GLY A 666 1.84 50.95 -10.46
CA GLY A 666 2.58 51.87 -9.58
C GLY A 666 2.24 51.76 -8.09
N THR A 667 1.31 50.88 -7.71
CA THR A 667 0.88 50.74 -6.32
C THR A 667 1.41 49.42 -5.76
N LEU A 668 2.09 49.52 -4.62
CA LEU A 668 2.58 48.38 -3.84
C LEU A 668 1.53 47.99 -2.78
N THR A 669 1.07 46.78 -2.80
CA THR A 669 0.14 46.22 -1.80
C THR A 669 0.78 45.08 -1.11
N GLY A 670 0.71 45.00 0.23
CA GLY A 670 1.19 43.91 1.04
C GLY A 670 0.04 43.26 1.80
N ARG A 671 0.08 41.95 1.91
CA ARG A 671 -0.82 41.13 2.73
C ARG A 671 -0.02 40.09 3.50
N ARG A 672 -0.28 40.01 4.78
CA ARG A 672 0.18 38.89 5.60
C ARG A 672 -0.89 37.83 5.58
N VAL A 673 -0.58 36.66 5.02
CA VAL A 673 -1.51 35.56 4.83
C VAL A 673 -1.05 34.40 5.67
N LYS A 674 -1.88 34.06 6.67
CA LYS A 674 -1.67 32.85 7.46
C LYS A 674 -2.49 31.72 6.84
N ARG A 675 -1.85 30.59 6.57
CA ARG A 675 -2.44 29.44 5.92
C ARG A 675 -2.23 28.17 6.73
N LEU A 676 -3.11 27.20 6.54
CA LEU A 676 -2.93 25.81 6.90
C LEU A 676 -2.86 25.01 5.59
N GLY A 677 -1.67 24.80 5.06
CA GLY A 677 -1.49 24.32 3.71
C GLY A 677 -2.20 25.24 2.71
N ALA A 678 -3.17 24.72 1.93
CA ALA A 678 -3.96 25.50 0.99
C ALA A 678 -5.14 26.28 1.62
N ILE A 679 -5.44 26.05 2.90
CA ILE A 679 -6.57 26.72 3.59
C ILE A 679 -6.11 28.06 4.13
N GLU A 680 -6.67 29.17 3.59
CA GLU A 680 -6.42 30.51 4.13
C GLU A 680 -7.15 30.68 5.47
N LEU A 681 -6.38 30.98 6.53
CA LEU A 681 -6.88 31.19 7.90
C LEU A 681 -7.20 32.66 8.14
N SER A 682 -6.30 33.55 7.70
CA SER A 682 -6.47 35.00 7.76
C SER A 682 -5.63 35.68 6.69
N SER A 683 -6.10 36.85 6.24
CA SER A 683 -5.36 37.69 5.31
C SER A 683 -5.54 39.15 5.75
N THR A 684 -4.47 39.74 6.28
CA THR A 684 -4.48 41.13 6.77
C THR A 684 -3.63 42.01 5.88
N PRO A 685 -4.11 43.22 5.49
CA PRO A 685 -3.27 44.18 4.81
C PRO A 685 -2.13 44.61 5.72
N VAL A 686 -0.90 44.58 5.19
CA VAL A 686 0.31 45.01 5.90
C VAL A 686 1.15 45.88 4.98
N ARG A 687 1.99 46.73 5.55
CA ARG A 687 3.04 47.40 4.79
C ARG A 687 4.09 46.36 4.43
N PRO A 688 4.39 46.14 3.14
CA PRO A 688 5.36 45.09 2.77
C PRO A 688 6.74 45.40 3.34
N SER A 689 7.44 44.32 3.72
CA SER A 689 8.85 44.38 4.03
C SER A 689 9.64 44.82 2.79
N LEU A 690 10.86 45.30 3.01
CA LEU A 690 11.70 45.73 1.89
C LEU A 690 12.02 44.58 0.93
N GLU A 691 12.18 43.39 1.43
CA GLU A 691 12.42 42.16 0.66
C GLU A 691 11.21 41.81 -0.21
N ALA A 692 10.03 41.66 0.39
CA ALA A 692 8.78 41.35 -0.31
C ALA A 692 8.43 42.44 -1.33
N ALA A 693 8.64 43.70 -1.00
CA ALA A 693 8.44 44.83 -1.91
C ALA A 693 9.39 44.76 -3.11
N THR A 694 10.67 44.48 -2.87
CA THR A 694 11.69 44.33 -3.93
C THR A 694 11.37 43.19 -4.88
N ASP A 695 10.95 42.06 -4.33
CA ASP A 695 10.57 40.87 -5.12
C ASP A 695 9.31 41.15 -5.96
N ALA A 696 8.30 41.77 -5.38
CA ALA A 696 7.08 42.13 -6.09
C ALA A 696 7.33 43.12 -7.26
N VAL A 697 8.13 44.16 -7.02
CA VAL A 697 8.52 45.13 -8.07
C VAL A 697 9.39 44.43 -9.12
N SER A 698 10.35 43.61 -8.73
CA SER A 698 11.21 42.87 -9.64
C SER A 698 10.41 41.88 -10.51
N ALA A 699 9.42 41.19 -9.93
CA ALA A 699 8.52 40.29 -10.66
C ALA A 699 7.67 41.07 -11.67
N ALA A 700 7.08 42.22 -11.27
CA ALA A 700 6.27 43.07 -12.15
C ALA A 700 7.11 43.61 -13.32
N VAL A 701 8.35 44.03 -13.04
CA VAL A 701 9.27 44.54 -14.10
C VAL A 701 9.69 43.38 -15.05
N ARG A 702 9.91 42.17 -14.53
CA ARG A 702 10.22 41.00 -15.39
C ARG A 702 9.03 40.64 -16.30
N ALA A 703 7.82 40.74 -15.81
CA ALA A 703 6.62 40.37 -16.55
C ALA A 703 6.18 41.45 -17.59
N GLY A 704 6.21 42.71 -17.18
CA GLY A 704 5.69 43.84 -17.96
C GLY A 704 6.72 44.87 -18.41
N GLY A 705 8.02 44.64 -18.14
CA GLY A 705 9.09 45.60 -18.39
C GLY A 705 8.97 46.83 -17.49
N ILE A 706 9.70 47.91 -17.80
CA ILE A 706 9.70 49.18 -17.03
C ILE A 706 8.31 49.85 -17.09
N ALA A 707 7.50 49.54 -18.07
CA ALA A 707 6.12 50.04 -18.18
C ALA A 707 5.22 49.60 -17.01
N ALA A 708 5.53 48.49 -16.36
CA ALA A 708 4.81 48.01 -15.18
C ALA A 708 4.92 48.98 -13.98
N LEU A 709 5.92 49.85 -13.96
CA LEU A 709 6.12 50.87 -12.91
C LEU A 709 5.12 52.04 -13.03
N GLY A 710 4.23 52.04 -14.03
CA GLY A 710 3.23 53.11 -14.26
C GLY A 710 3.85 54.38 -14.85
N PRO A 711 3.20 55.56 -14.69
CA PRO A 711 3.68 56.83 -15.25
C PRO A 711 5.10 57.21 -14.82
N ASP A 712 5.49 56.87 -13.60
CA ASP A 712 6.83 57.11 -13.08
C ASP A 712 7.90 56.22 -13.76
N GLY A 713 7.51 55.02 -14.22
CA GLY A 713 8.37 54.16 -15.03
C GLY A 713 8.75 54.76 -16.37
N ASP A 714 7.85 55.51 -17.02
CA ASP A 714 8.12 56.24 -18.23
C ASP A 714 9.04 57.45 -18.01
N ALA A 715 8.94 58.11 -16.85
CA ALA A 715 9.86 59.15 -16.45
C ALA A 715 11.30 58.59 -16.21
N LEU A 716 11.41 57.46 -15.58
CA LEU A 716 12.69 56.72 -15.42
C LEU A 716 13.29 56.27 -16.75
N ARG A 717 12.44 55.82 -17.71
CA ARG A 717 12.88 55.53 -19.09
C ARG A 717 13.46 56.75 -19.79
N ARG A 718 12.79 57.86 -19.70
CA ARG A 718 13.24 59.15 -20.29
C ARG A 718 14.51 59.62 -19.60
N GLY A 719 14.60 59.54 -18.26
CA GLY A 719 15.76 59.93 -17.50
C GLY A 719 17.00 59.01 -17.77
N ALA A 720 16.79 57.71 -17.92
CA ALA A 720 17.86 56.78 -18.29
C ALA A 720 18.33 57.01 -19.73
N ALA A 721 17.41 57.23 -20.68
CA ALA A 721 17.73 57.53 -22.07
C ALA A 721 18.44 58.89 -22.24
N SER A 722 18.11 59.91 -21.43
CA SER A 722 18.80 61.19 -21.42
C SER A 722 20.21 61.12 -20.86
N ARG A 723 20.40 60.41 -19.77
CA ARG A 723 21.75 60.14 -19.21
C ARG A 723 22.65 59.30 -20.14
N TRP A 724 22.03 58.38 -20.89
CA TRP A 724 22.76 57.61 -21.92
C TRP A 724 23.22 58.49 -23.09
N ARG A 725 22.39 59.41 -23.53
CA ARG A 725 22.69 60.38 -24.59
C ARG A 725 23.78 61.38 -24.15
N THR A 726 23.72 61.86 -22.89
CA THR A 726 24.77 62.75 -22.36
C THR A 726 26.08 62.02 -22.08
N ALA A 727 26.04 60.73 -21.73
CA ALA A 727 27.26 59.92 -21.56
C ALA A 727 27.91 59.52 -22.91
N SER A 728 27.11 59.45 -24.01
CA SER A 728 27.60 59.16 -25.36
C SER A 728 28.22 60.42 -26.09
N SER A 729 27.94 61.62 -25.58
CA SER A 729 28.45 62.86 -26.15
C SER A 729 29.68 63.43 -25.42
N ALA A 730 30.17 62.77 -24.37
CA ALA A 730 31.40 63.10 -23.67
C ALA A 730 32.59 62.37 -24.30
N SER A 731 33.57 63.13 -24.80
CA SER A 731 34.79 62.72 -25.49
C SER A 731 35.49 61.46 -24.93
N PRO A 732 36.15 60.67 -25.76
CA PRO A 732 36.85 59.46 -25.38
C PRO A 732 38.13 59.81 -24.61
N GLY A 733 38.13 59.67 -23.28
CA GLY A 733 39.37 59.99 -22.53
C GLY A 733 39.39 59.73 -21.02
N ARG A 734 38.36 59.15 -20.44
CA ARG A 734 38.48 58.69 -19.05
C ARG A 734 37.85 57.31 -18.86
N THR A 735 38.70 56.39 -18.48
CA THR A 735 38.31 55.07 -18.03
C THR A 735 37.40 55.20 -16.79
N CYS A 736 36.11 55.13 -17.02
CA CYS A 736 35.12 55.03 -15.96
C CYS A 736 35.26 53.63 -15.37
N ARG A 737 35.76 53.53 -14.13
CA ARG A 737 35.66 52.27 -13.38
C ARG A 737 34.19 51.91 -13.30
N ARG A 738 33.85 50.80 -13.92
CA ARG A 738 32.56 50.14 -13.79
C ARG A 738 32.34 49.81 -12.31
N THR A 739 31.55 50.59 -11.61
CA THR A 739 30.83 50.08 -10.45
C THR A 739 29.88 49.05 -10.97
N ALA A 740 30.18 47.79 -10.71
CA ALA A 740 29.43 46.66 -11.16
C ALA A 740 28.01 46.74 -10.62
N TRP A 741 27.06 46.88 -11.54
CA TRP A 741 25.79 46.26 -11.32
C TRP A 741 26.00 44.74 -11.26
N PRO A 742 25.30 43.99 -10.40
CA PRO A 742 25.52 42.55 -10.30
C PRO A 742 25.32 41.94 -11.68
N THR A 743 26.41 41.44 -12.26
CA THR A 743 26.46 40.76 -13.54
C THR A 743 25.98 39.32 -13.42
N ASP A 744 24.87 39.06 -12.75
CA ASP A 744 24.24 37.75 -12.74
C ASP A 744 23.21 37.53 -13.83
N CYS A 745 23.12 38.46 -14.81
CA CYS A 745 22.28 38.27 -15.99
C CYS A 745 23.05 37.79 -17.26
N ARG A 746 24.31 37.36 -17.14
CA ARG A 746 25.03 36.78 -18.27
C ARG A 746 25.81 35.54 -17.82
N SER A 747 25.11 34.43 -17.76
CA SER A 747 25.61 33.07 -18.06
C SER A 747 24.62 32.01 -17.58
N GLY A 748 23.34 32.21 -17.84
CA GLY A 748 22.41 31.12 -17.99
C GLY A 748 22.47 30.63 -19.42
N SER A 749 23.36 29.69 -19.73
CA SER A 749 23.27 28.91 -20.95
C SER A 749 21.97 28.13 -20.90
N VAL A 750 20.90 28.74 -21.35
CA VAL A 750 19.68 28.05 -21.70
C VAL A 750 20.06 27.06 -22.82
N ARG A 751 20.28 25.83 -22.46
CA ARG A 751 20.23 24.73 -23.43
C ARG A 751 18.84 24.80 -24.03
N ARG A 752 18.76 25.31 -25.25
CA ARG A 752 17.60 25.19 -26.10
C ARG A 752 17.32 23.70 -26.26
N SER A 753 16.35 23.20 -25.55
CA SER A 753 15.67 21.96 -25.91
C SER A 753 14.99 22.21 -27.26
N GLN A 754 15.48 21.55 -28.26
CA GLN A 754 14.91 21.59 -29.61
C GLN A 754 13.46 21.11 -29.56
N PRO A 755 12.54 21.79 -30.24
CA PRO A 755 11.18 21.27 -30.39
C PRO A 755 11.20 20.09 -31.36
N TRP A 756 10.50 19.05 -31.04
CA TRP A 756 10.21 17.89 -31.83
C TRP A 756 9.71 18.30 -33.22
N ARG A 757 10.50 18.09 -34.27
CA ARG A 757 10.05 18.15 -35.66
C ARG A 757 9.09 16.97 -35.89
N ARG A 758 7.82 17.24 -36.11
CA ARG A 758 6.87 16.34 -36.76
C ARG A 758 7.44 15.99 -38.15
N ALA A 759 7.80 14.74 -38.34
CA ALA A 759 8.04 14.18 -39.63
C ALA A 759 6.73 14.15 -40.41
N ARG A 760 6.59 15.03 -41.41
CA ARG A 760 5.60 14.88 -42.49
C ARG A 760 6.07 13.71 -43.36
N ARG A 761 5.28 12.66 -43.42
CA ARG A 761 5.39 11.65 -44.45
C ARG A 761 4.93 12.27 -45.75
N SER A 762 5.85 12.46 -46.71
CA SER A 762 5.54 12.62 -48.12
C SER A 762 5.14 11.24 -48.68
N ARG A 763 3.96 11.17 -49.27
CA ARG A 763 3.58 10.13 -50.21
C ARG A 763 4.39 10.34 -51.46
N ASP A 764 5.02 9.31 -51.93
CA ASP A 764 5.17 9.08 -53.39
C ASP A 764 5.14 7.60 -53.67
N GLU A 765 4.39 7.33 -54.70
CA GLU A 765 4.01 6.10 -55.37
C GLU A 765 5.23 5.35 -55.95
N THR A 766 5.23 4.02 -55.97
CA THR A 766 5.00 3.23 -57.21
C THR A 766 5.37 1.76 -57.04
N SER A 767 4.48 0.93 -57.59
CA SER A 767 4.69 -0.36 -58.27
C SER A 767 4.95 -1.63 -57.43
N ALA A 768 3.94 -2.48 -57.39
CA ALA A 768 4.02 -3.94 -57.40
C ALA A 768 4.64 -4.46 -58.76
N PRO A 769 4.87 -5.76 -59.02
CA PRO A 769 4.42 -7.00 -58.35
C PRO A 769 5.53 -8.10 -58.27
N HIS A 770 5.39 -9.07 -57.39
CA HIS A 770 5.27 -10.51 -57.63
C HIS A 770 5.08 -11.24 -56.28
#